data_22a877bd9de00f86325cafb909a2f653
#
_entry.id   22a877bd9de00f86325cafb909a2f653
#
_cell.length_a   1.000
_cell.length_b   1.000
_cell.length_c   1.000
_cell.angle_alpha   90.00
_cell.angle_beta   90.00
_cell.angle_gamma   90.00
#
_symmetry.space_group_name_H-M   'P 1'
#
loop_
_entity.id
_entity.type
_entity.pdbx_description
1 polymer ?
#
loop_
_entity_poly.entity_id
_entity_poly.type
_entity_poly.pdbx_seq_one_letter_code
_entity_poly.pdbx_strand_id
1 'polypeptide(L)'
;MTAMTLCLDRPGLLPRLSPHHLSRERLIEPLLASTARVKLLCAPAGSGKSALLTECLLRAPTDCRAYWLPLLGESLGVAEFQRRLAHTLGLSSSDEQTLLESLALLQVPTWLFLDDYCRVPNPELDRLLDRLLAIRNPLLNWWLGTRRRPQCNWPRLLLDDELYECEGRSLAFNEHDIELLLVHVAPSQAAGTARRIIQRSGGWCAGVRIALLDGCPWVAGEDKQERSAMLLDYLQHELFNTLSPELVEAWQVLAHLPRFNASLCEHLFGAGEGAKCLHDLQDMGCFIEPWEDSADWLRVFVPLARAMRDEQGSAGRSWHRRACQWFTAEEDWQGAFEQALLAEEFEVAVSLLQHFSFEHLFRRENVRLLLNLHERQGEELTLGSPQLVGLITAALLFAGRFDQAAVCIEQMVRFTPQPTAILQRQLLARWQAQQGWLLHLQGRMEAARAHFLEALAELGNDAWAARLLCLSGLTQQALLTADCDAALALNREALCLARAQGSLLFEGLLELDHAQLLEQRGAPRRAESLLADIHELLCRQADRPTPLLGRIALRRGRLALSQGQDEAASEFFQSGLRDCLHSQDKRALYGFLGQAQVAANQHDYALAFDRLRDAERLMQQRQIPDTVYRGVLLQVSSHFWLQQGRPQLAREALTRVLRHYRGPNARQAPPATLELIARIEYLLVLAETHLQQVKQPLERLKALLDHAQQHGMLALEAELQLAICEVADLTGEPALAKSALQAGLELVRRCHLQQALSELRLRQPTLLSRLGEEDHLTPSTLEANPLSARELEVLSLIAQGNSNQQIAEQLFISLHTVKTHARRIHSKLGVERRTQAVAKAKAMGVVN
;
A
#
# COMPACT_ATOMS: atom_id res chain seq x y z
N MET A 1 21.55 -20.99 42.13
CA MET A 1 20.26 -20.27 42.06
C MET A 1 20.16 -19.41 43.31
N THR A 2 20.72 -18.21 43.22
CA THR A 2 20.65 -17.21 44.33
C THR A 2 19.29 -16.52 44.22
N ALA A 3 18.52 -16.54 45.31
CA ALA A 3 17.16 -16.01 45.33
C ALA A 3 17.17 -14.51 44.96
N MET A 4 16.54 -14.16 43.91
CA MET A 4 16.20 -12.79 43.52
C MET A 4 15.40 -12.17 44.69
N THR A 5 15.87 -11.09 45.25
CA THR A 5 15.12 -10.37 46.29
C THR A 5 14.06 -9.50 45.64
N LEU A 6 12.98 -10.14 45.16
CA LEU A 6 11.76 -9.47 44.74
C LEU A 6 11.04 -8.99 46.01
N CYS A 7 11.14 -7.71 46.31
CA CYS A 7 10.31 -7.07 47.35
C CYS A 7 8.90 -6.84 46.73
N LEU A 8 8.10 -7.89 46.69
CA LEU A 8 6.70 -7.80 46.30
C LEU A 8 5.86 -7.58 47.57
N ASP A 9 5.24 -6.43 47.67
CA ASP A 9 4.33 -6.11 48.75
C ASP A 9 3.14 -7.08 48.83
N ARG A 10 2.71 -7.59 47.68
CA ARG A 10 1.68 -8.59 47.52
C ARG A 10 2.01 -9.50 46.31
N PRO A 11 2.66 -10.65 46.50
CA PRO A 11 3.02 -11.58 45.40
C PRO A 11 1.83 -12.05 44.58
N GLY A 12 0.62 -12.00 45.10
CA GLY A 12 -0.63 -12.38 44.41
C GLY A 12 -1.13 -11.34 43.40
N LEU A 13 -0.56 -10.13 43.35
CA LEU A 13 -0.99 -9.09 42.40
C LEU A 13 -0.10 -8.95 41.17
N LEU A 14 0.98 -9.76 41.07
CA LEU A 14 1.77 -9.81 39.83
C LEU A 14 0.96 -10.53 38.75
N PRO A 15 0.81 -9.95 37.55
CA PRO A 15 0.10 -10.60 36.48
C PRO A 15 0.73 -11.96 36.14
N ARG A 16 -0.09 -13.01 36.14
CA ARG A 16 0.37 -14.35 35.72
C ARG A 16 0.48 -14.39 34.22
N LEU A 17 1.65 -14.72 33.69
CA LEU A 17 1.81 -14.98 32.28
C LEU A 17 1.05 -16.29 31.94
N SER A 18 0.25 -16.25 30.86
CA SER A 18 -0.50 -17.42 30.41
C SER A 18 0.46 -18.55 30.02
N PRO A 19 0.06 -19.87 30.13
CA PRO A 19 0.86 -20.99 29.62
C PRO A 19 1.21 -20.86 28.13
N HIS A 20 0.36 -20.17 27.35
CA HIS A 20 0.57 -19.89 25.94
C HIS A 20 1.01 -18.42 25.73
N HIS A 21 1.74 -17.86 26.67
CA HIS A 21 2.30 -16.52 26.54
C HIS A 21 3.43 -16.52 25.50
N LEU A 22 3.38 -15.58 24.58
CA LEU A 22 4.44 -15.36 23.61
C LEU A 22 5.35 -14.23 24.08
N SER A 23 6.62 -14.53 24.32
CA SER A 23 7.63 -13.53 24.62
C SER A 23 7.95 -12.72 23.36
N ARG A 24 7.94 -11.38 23.49
CA ARG A 24 8.18 -10.43 22.39
C ARG A 24 9.58 -9.84 22.49
N GLU A 25 10.60 -10.64 22.17
CA GLU A 25 12.01 -10.23 22.29
C GLU A 25 12.29 -8.89 21.56
N ARG A 26 11.65 -8.68 20.41
CA ARG A 26 11.74 -7.41 19.65
C ARG A 26 11.36 -6.15 20.46
N LEU A 27 10.57 -6.30 21.54
CA LEU A 27 10.19 -5.21 22.43
C LEU A 27 11.00 -5.22 23.72
N ILE A 28 11.33 -6.41 24.22
CA ILE A 28 12.03 -6.58 25.49
C ILE A 28 13.49 -6.15 25.37
N GLU A 29 14.18 -6.59 24.32
CA GLU A 29 15.59 -6.26 24.12
C GLU A 29 15.86 -4.74 24.05
N PRO A 30 15.14 -3.94 23.26
CA PRO A 30 15.32 -2.50 23.22
C PRO A 30 14.98 -1.82 24.57
N LEU A 31 13.93 -2.29 25.27
CA LEU A 31 13.54 -1.76 26.57
C LEU A 31 14.62 -1.99 27.63
N LEU A 32 15.21 -3.20 27.65
CA LEU A 32 16.28 -3.55 28.59
C LEU A 32 17.63 -2.90 28.22
N ALA A 33 17.91 -2.74 26.92
CA ALA A 33 19.12 -2.10 26.43
C ALA A 33 19.11 -0.57 26.58
N SER A 34 17.91 0.03 26.71
CA SER A 34 17.76 1.48 26.84
C SER A 34 18.37 2.01 28.13
N THR A 35 19.20 3.03 28.02
CA THR A 35 19.79 3.77 29.15
C THR A 35 18.83 4.81 29.75
N ALA A 36 17.70 5.07 29.09
CA ALA A 36 16.70 6.01 29.57
C ALA A 36 16.18 5.57 30.95
N ARG A 37 16.09 6.51 31.87
CA ARG A 37 15.68 6.28 33.26
C ARG A 37 14.18 6.03 33.41
N VAL A 38 13.38 6.53 32.48
CA VAL A 38 11.92 6.38 32.45
C VAL A 38 11.53 5.57 31.19
N LYS A 39 10.85 4.44 31.38
CA LYS A 39 10.26 3.61 30.31
C LYS A 39 8.74 3.76 30.40
N LEU A 40 8.13 4.39 29.39
CA LEU A 40 6.69 4.63 29.33
C LEU A 40 6.05 3.71 28.28
N LEU A 41 5.15 2.84 28.73
CA LEU A 41 4.29 2.01 27.87
C LEU A 41 2.88 2.60 27.90
N CYS A 42 2.55 3.43 26.91
CA CYS A 42 1.26 4.09 26.83
C CYS A 42 0.43 3.48 25.69
N ALA A 43 -0.65 2.78 26.04
CA ALA A 43 -1.51 2.12 25.06
C ALA A 43 -2.88 1.77 25.65
N PRO A 44 -3.95 1.61 24.82
CA PRO A 44 -5.27 1.21 25.29
C PRO A 44 -5.29 -0.12 26.05
N ALA A 45 -6.45 -0.46 26.61
CA ALA A 45 -6.66 -1.73 27.30
C ALA A 45 -6.31 -2.93 26.38
N GLY A 46 -5.85 -4.03 26.95
CA GLY A 46 -5.58 -5.26 26.20
C GLY A 46 -4.39 -5.23 25.23
N SER A 47 -3.55 -4.19 25.26
CA SER A 47 -2.35 -4.10 24.40
C SER A 47 -1.16 -4.92 24.90
N GLY A 48 -1.28 -5.62 26.04
CA GLY A 48 -0.24 -6.49 26.58
C GLY A 48 0.86 -5.77 27.38
N LYS A 49 0.60 -4.55 27.89
CA LYS A 49 1.54 -3.75 28.71
C LYS A 49 1.99 -4.47 29.97
N SER A 50 1.04 -4.92 30.81
CA SER A 50 1.33 -5.59 32.09
C SER A 50 2.12 -6.88 31.88
N ALA A 51 1.84 -7.64 30.81
CA ALA A 51 2.61 -8.83 30.45
C ALA A 51 4.06 -8.48 30.09
N LEU A 52 4.26 -7.43 29.27
CA LEU A 52 5.59 -6.97 28.88
C LEU A 52 6.39 -6.42 30.07
N LEU A 53 5.76 -5.63 30.95
CA LEU A 53 6.37 -5.18 32.20
C LEU A 53 6.77 -6.35 33.10
N THR A 54 5.91 -7.38 33.20
CA THR A 54 6.21 -8.59 33.98
C THR A 54 7.43 -9.34 33.43
N GLU A 55 7.53 -9.47 32.08
CA GLU A 55 8.70 -10.09 31.45
C GLU A 55 9.99 -9.29 31.72
N CYS A 56 9.93 -7.96 31.62
CA CYS A 56 11.06 -7.10 31.95
C CYS A 56 11.45 -7.22 33.44
N LEU A 57 10.47 -7.27 34.33
CA LEU A 57 10.69 -7.49 35.75
C LEU A 57 11.41 -8.81 36.04
N LEU A 58 10.98 -9.90 35.40
CA LEU A 58 11.59 -11.24 35.55
C LEU A 58 13.03 -11.30 35.00
N ARG A 59 13.42 -10.35 34.16
CA ARG A 59 14.77 -10.22 33.57
C ARG A 59 15.60 -9.10 34.24
N ALA A 60 15.12 -8.56 35.36
CA ALA A 60 15.87 -7.56 36.09
C ALA A 60 17.24 -8.14 36.54
N PRO A 61 18.32 -7.35 36.49
CA PRO A 61 19.64 -7.77 36.97
C PRO A 61 19.61 -8.22 38.46
N THR A 62 20.44 -9.20 38.80
CA THR A 62 20.47 -9.78 40.16
C THR A 62 20.93 -8.83 41.23
N ASP A 63 21.64 -7.77 40.88
CA ASP A 63 22.12 -6.68 41.73
C ASP A 63 21.12 -5.52 41.84
N CYS A 64 19.97 -5.62 41.13
CA CYS A 64 18.92 -4.61 41.12
C CYS A 64 17.79 -4.98 42.09
N ARG A 65 17.25 -4.00 42.81
CA ARG A 65 16.00 -4.13 43.56
C ARG A 65 14.84 -3.78 42.65
N ALA A 66 13.89 -4.71 42.45
CA ALA A 66 12.72 -4.49 41.64
C ALA A 66 11.46 -4.45 42.48
N TYR A 67 10.68 -3.38 42.35
CA TYR A 67 9.43 -3.15 43.09
C TYR A 67 8.27 -3.10 42.09
N TRP A 68 7.18 -3.82 42.36
CA TRP A 68 5.95 -3.80 41.57
C TRP A 68 4.83 -3.12 42.34
N LEU A 69 4.29 -2.03 41.84
CA LEU A 69 3.16 -1.31 42.39
C LEU A 69 1.95 -1.43 41.47
N PRO A 70 1.01 -2.35 41.72
CA PRO A 70 -0.22 -2.46 40.96
C PRO A 70 -1.19 -1.36 41.40
N LEU A 71 -1.54 -0.48 40.46
CA LEU A 71 -2.48 0.61 40.71
C LEU A 71 -3.90 0.27 40.30
N LEU A 72 -4.08 -0.80 39.47
CA LEU A 72 -5.34 -1.34 39.01
C LEU A 72 -6.24 -0.32 38.28
N GLY A 73 -5.65 0.77 37.84
CA GLY A 73 -6.40 1.84 37.15
C GLY A 73 -7.35 2.62 38.06
N GLU A 74 -7.24 2.45 39.38
CA GLU A 74 -8.10 3.13 40.34
C GLU A 74 -7.85 4.65 40.36
N SER A 75 -8.90 5.43 40.56
CA SER A 75 -8.77 6.88 40.82
C SER A 75 -8.28 7.12 42.25
N LEU A 76 -6.96 7.09 42.40
CA LEU A 76 -6.31 7.27 43.69
C LEU A 76 -6.14 8.75 44.02
N GLY A 77 -6.41 9.11 45.27
CA GLY A 77 -5.95 10.38 45.82
C GLY A 77 -4.43 10.39 46.05
N VAL A 78 -3.84 11.59 46.02
CA VAL A 78 -2.39 11.79 46.21
C VAL A 78 -1.87 11.08 47.52
N ALA A 79 -2.57 11.26 48.63
CA ALA A 79 -2.17 10.65 49.93
C ALA A 79 -2.20 9.10 49.88
N GLU A 80 -3.16 8.49 49.19
CA GLU A 80 -3.23 7.04 49.07
C GLU A 80 -2.11 6.50 48.16
N PHE A 81 -1.81 7.20 47.07
CA PHE A 81 -0.69 6.84 46.19
C PHE A 81 0.64 6.93 46.95
N GLN A 82 0.87 8.00 47.68
CA GLN A 82 2.06 8.17 48.52
C GLN A 82 2.18 7.04 49.54
N ARG A 83 1.09 6.68 50.21
CA ARG A 83 1.06 5.57 51.19
C ARG A 83 1.40 4.23 50.53
N ARG A 84 0.82 3.91 49.39
CA ARG A 84 1.12 2.66 48.65
C ARG A 84 2.58 2.63 48.21
N LEU A 85 3.11 3.75 47.69
CA LEU A 85 4.49 3.85 47.27
C LEU A 85 5.46 3.72 48.42
N ALA A 86 5.21 4.43 49.54
CA ALA A 86 6.02 4.35 50.76
C ALA A 86 6.05 2.92 51.33
N HIS A 87 4.89 2.26 51.39
CA HIS A 87 4.77 0.88 51.84
C HIS A 87 5.55 -0.08 50.94
N THR A 88 5.45 0.08 49.63
CA THR A 88 6.19 -0.75 48.67
C THR A 88 7.72 -0.57 48.79
N LEU A 89 8.17 0.64 49.12
CA LEU A 89 9.57 0.94 49.36
C LEU A 89 10.05 0.58 50.78
N GLY A 90 9.14 0.19 51.68
CA GLY A 90 9.44 -0.13 53.06
C GLY A 90 9.77 1.11 53.94
N LEU A 91 9.20 2.27 53.59
CA LEU A 91 9.41 3.53 54.31
C LEU A 91 8.44 3.67 55.49
N SER A 92 8.90 4.30 56.58
CA SER A 92 8.10 4.53 57.78
C SER A 92 7.16 5.74 57.68
N SER A 93 7.44 6.66 56.77
CA SER A 93 6.60 7.83 56.49
C SER A 93 6.18 7.84 55.02
N SER A 94 4.98 8.35 54.75
CA SER A 94 4.41 8.49 53.42
C SER A 94 4.30 9.96 52.97
N ASP A 95 4.93 10.89 53.68
CA ASP A 95 4.95 12.28 53.25
C ASP A 95 5.81 12.47 51.98
N GLU A 96 5.46 13.46 51.21
CA GLU A 96 6.09 13.70 49.91
C GLU A 96 7.59 13.95 50.01
N GLN A 97 8.01 14.74 51.00
CA GLN A 97 9.41 15.12 51.17
C GLN A 97 10.27 13.89 51.50
N THR A 98 9.81 13.05 52.40
CA THR A 98 10.49 11.80 52.74
C THR A 98 10.60 10.86 51.58
N LEU A 99 9.54 10.76 50.71
CA LEU A 99 9.58 9.97 49.49
C LEU A 99 10.61 10.49 48.49
N LEU A 100 10.63 11.79 48.24
CA LEU A 100 11.58 12.43 47.34
C LEU A 100 13.03 12.24 47.78
N GLU A 101 13.30 12.49 49.06
CA GLU A 101 14.63 12.31 49.66
C GLU A 101 15.08 10.85 49.65
N SER A 102 14.19 9.92 49.97
CA SER A 102 14.51 8.48 49.96
C SER A 102 14.85 7.96 48.59
N LEU A 103 14.10 8.38 47.54
CA LEU A 103 14.36 8.02 46.15
C LEU A 103 15.62 8.71 45.62
N ALA A 104 15.90 9.95 46.04
CA ALA A 104 17.12 10.66 45.63
C ALA A 104 18.39 10.04 46.22
N LEU A 105 18.31 9.43 47.40
CA LEU A 105 19.43 8.87 48.14
C LEU A 105 19.63 7.35 47.95
N LEU A 106 18.92 6.71 47.01
CA LEU A 106 19.11 5.29 46.70
C LEU A 106 20.56 4.99 46.29
N GLN A 107 21.16 3.95 46.91
CA GLN A 107 22.55 3.52 46.71
C GLN A 107 22.64 2.20 45.90
N VAL A 108 21.52 1.61 45.57
CA VAL A 108 21.42 0.33 44.86
C VAL A 108 20.55 0.53 43.61
N PRO A 109 20.92 -0.05 42.45
CA PRO A 109 20.05 0.00 41.28
C PRO A 109 18.63 -0.45 41.64
N THR A 110 17.66 0.39 41.31
CA THR A 110 16.28 0.19 41.72
C THR A 110 15.34 0.40 40.53
N TRP A 111 14.52 -0.60 40.25
CA TRP A 111 13.48 -0.56 39.22
C TRP A 111 12.11 -0.47 39.89
N LEU A 112 11.36 0.55 39.54
CA LEU A 112 9.99 0.79 40.05
C LEU A 112 9.00 0.59 38.91
N PHE A 113 8.17 -0.45 39.03
CA PHE A 113 7.11 -0.75 38.08
C PHE A 113 5.79 -0.22 38.58
N LEU A 114 5.20 0.74 37.85
CA LEU A 114 3.85 1.26 38.08
C LEU A 114 2.94 0.69 37.02
N ASP A 115 2.10 -0.29 37.35
CA ASP A 115 1.20 -0.94 36.38
C ASP A 115 -0.23 -0.40 36.50
N ASP A 116 -0.83 -0.14 35.33
CA ASP A 116 -2.18 0.40 35.12
C ASP A 116 -2.40 1.70 35.95
N TYR A 117 -1.53 2.69 35.71
CA TYR A 117 -1.60 3.99 36.32
C TYR A 117 -2.90 4.70 35.98
N CYS A 118 -3.52 5.33 36.94
CA CYS A 118 -4.77 6.09 36.96
C CYS A 118 -5.49 6.22 35.57
N ARG A 119 -6.60 5.51 35.41
CA ARG A 119 -7.37 5.53 34.14
C ARG A 119 -8.09 6.84 33.91
N VAL A 120 -8.60 7.45 35.01
CA VAL A 120 -9.27 8.74 34.98
C VAL A 120 -8.23 9.85 35.22
N PRO A 121 -8.26 10.96 34.44
CA PRO A 121 -7.36 12.09 34.64
C PRO A 121 -7.39 12.62 36.06
N ASN A 122 -6.21 12.73 36.70
CA ASN A 122 -6.04 13.31 38.03
C ASN A 122 -4.83 14.26 38.01
N PRO A 123 -5.05 15.57 37.76
CA PRO A 123 -3.96 16.54 37.62
C PRO A 123 -3.08 16.69 38.87
N GLU A 124 -3.61 16.42 40.08
CA GLU A 124 -2.82 16.49 41.33
C GLU A 124 -1.87 15.31 41.41
N LEU A 125 -2.35 14.12 41.07
CA LEU A 125 -1.53 12.91 41.04
C LEU A 125 -0.49 12.97 39.93
N ASP A 126 -0.85 13.49 38.76
CA ASP A 126 0.09 13.66 37.65
C ASP A 126 1.20 14.66 38.02
N ARG A 127 0.89 15.75 38.72
CA ARG A 127 1.89 16.69 39.26
C ARG A 127 2.83 16.05 40.29
N LEU A 128 2.32 15.17 41.16
CA LEU A 128 3.18 14.41 42.05
C LEU A 128 4.10 13.46 41.25
N LEU A 129 3.54 12.73 40.29
CA LEU A 129 4.32 11.85 39.42
C LEU A 129 5.43 12.63 38.67
N ASP A 130 5.12 13.81 38.14
CA ASP A 130 6.12 14.67 37.47
C ASP A 130 7.28 15.03 38.40
N ARG A 131 7.00 15.37 39.69
CA ARG A 131 8.04 15.64 40.68
C ARG A 131 8.87 14.41 40.98
N LEU A 132 8.27 13.24 41.09
CA LEU A 132 8.97 11.97 41.31
C LEU A 132 9.88 11.62 40.13
N LEU A 133 9.40 11.79 38.92
CA LEU A 133 10.17 11.58 37.69
C LEU A 133 11.30 12.61 37.52
N ALA A 134 11.19 13.78 38.18
CA ALA A 134 12.22 14.82 38.15
C ALA A 134 13.45 14.48 38.99
N ILE A 135 13.40 13.45 39.85
CA ILE A 135 14.53 13.00 40.68
C ILE A 135 15.64 12.46 39.78
N ARG A 136 16.79 13.12 39.80
CA ARG A 136 17.96 12.76 38.98
C ARG A 136 18.88 11.77 39.73
N ASN A 137 18.38 10.56 40.01
CA ASN A 137 19.18 9.48 40.53
C ASN A 137 19.43 8.46 39.42
N PRO A 138 20.69 8.22 38.95
CA PRO A 138 20.98 7.29 37.84
C PRO A 138 20.71 5.83 38.21
N LEU A 139 20.56 5.51 39.48
CA LEU A 139 20.25 4.16 39.98
C LEU A 139 18.73 3.89 40.01
N LEU A 140 17.89 4.91 39.82
CA LEU A 140 16.44 4.79 39.84
C LEU A 140 15.86 4.72 38.43
N ASN A 141 15.20 3.62 38.11
CA ASN A 141 14.53 3.38 36.81
C ASN A 141 13.03 3.22 37.03
N TRP A 142 12.26 4.01 36.28
CA TRP A 142 10.81 3.98 36.28
C TRP A 142 10.27 3.19 35.08
N TRP A 143 9.33 2.29 35.34
CA TRP A 143 8.63 1.48 34.36
C TRP A 143 7.13 1.73 34.48
N LEU A 144 6.56 2.48 33.52
CA LEU A 144 5.19 2.99 33.61
C LEU A 144 4.32 2.27 32.58
N GLY A 145 3.28 1.56 33.06
CA GLY A 145 2.21 1.02 32.22
C GLY A 145 0.95 1.86 32.38
N THR A 146 0.52 2.53 31.30
CA THR A 146 -0.62 3.46 31.37
C THR A 146 -1.56 3.25 30.18
N ARG A 147 -2.83 3.61 30.33
CA ARG A 147 -3.80 3.66 29.23
C ARG A 147 -3.86 5.05 28.58
N ARG A 148 -3.54 6.07 29.31
CA ARG A 148 -3.44 7.46 28.93
C ARG A 148 -2.03 8.00 29.21
N ARG A 149 -1.64 9.05 28.52
CA ARG A 149 -0.38 9.74 28.81
C ARG A 149 -0.60 10.70 29.98
N PRO A 150 0.03 10.49 31.15
CA PRO A 150 -0.10 11.42 32.31
C PRO A 150 0.37 12.83 31.95
N GLN A 151 -0.19 13.85 32.60
CA GLN A 151 0.18 15.25 32.37
C GLN A 151 1.49 15.60 33.11
N CYS A 152 2.61 15.05 32.62
CA CYS A 152 3.96 15.32 33.15
C CYS A 152 4.78 16.11 32.12
N ASN A 153 5.92 16.66 32.53
CA ASN A 153 6.84 17.37 31.65
C ASN A 153 7.69 16.38 30.79
N TRP A 154 7.02 15.63 29.91
CA TRP A 154 7.68 14.67 28.98
C TRP A 154 8.73 15.31 28.09
N PRO A 155 8.54 16.56 27.54
CA PRO A 155 9.55 17.20 26.72
C PRO A 155 10.91 17.34 27.40
N ARG A 156 10.93 17.61 28.71
CA ARG A 156 12.18 17.67 29.48
C ARG A 156 12.91 16.33 29.49
N LEU A 157 12.18 15.23 29.75
CA LEU A 157 12.78 13.90 29.78
C LEU A 157 13.26 13.44 28.42
N LEU A 158 12.57 13.84 27.33
CA LEU A 158 12.99 13.59 25.96
C LEU A 158 14.25 14.36 25.58
N LEU A 159 14.34 15.64 25.97
CA LEU A 159 15.52 16.48 25.68
C LEU A 159 16.77 16.04 26.45
N ASP A 160 16.58 15.43 27.64
CA ASP A 160 17.64 14.89 28.47
C ASP A 160 18.00 13.41 28.13
N ASP A 161 17.40 12.80 27.07
CA ASP A 161 17.52 11.38 26.70
C ASP A 161 17.13 10.41 27.85
N GLU A 162 16.29 10.87 28.77
CA GLU A 162 15.85 10.11 29.95
C GLU A 162 14.53 9.34 29.75
N LEU A 163 13.84 9.51 28.59
CA LEU A 163 12.58 8.83 28.29
C LEU A 163 12.73 7.85 27.12
N TYR A 164 12.33 6.60 27.36
CA TYR A 164 12.03 5.62 26.32
C TYR A 164 10.52 5.41 26.26
N GLU A 165 9.88 5.79 25.18
CA GLU A 165 8.45 5.65 24.98
C GLU A 165 8.14 4.51 24.01
N CYS A 166 7.27 3.58 24.44
CA CYS A 166 6.76 2.50 23.60
C CYS A 166 5.28 2.80 23.28
N GLU A 167 5.03 3.13 22.02
CA GLU A 167 3.69 3.46 21.54
C GLU A 167 2.80 2.23 21.37
N GLY A 168 1.48 2.43 21.45
CA GLY A 168 0.50 1.36 21.36
C GLY A 168 0.58 0.52 20.08
N ARG A 169 0.94 1.13 18.94
CA ARG A 169 1.14 0.41 17.68
C ARG A 169 2.31 -0.58 17.72
N SER A 170 3.38 -0.23 18.42
CA SER A 170 4.55 -1.10 18.59
C SER A 170 4.24 -2.34 19.43
N LEU A 171 3.26 -2.24 20.34
CA LEU A 171 2.82 -3.34 21.21
C LEU A 171 1.95 -4.37 20.47
N ALA A 172 1.43 -4.08 19.30
CA ALA A 172 0.62 -5.01 18.54
C ALA A 172 1.44 -6.25 18.10
N PHE A 173 0.78 -7.42 18.04
CA PHE A 173 1.37 -8.60 17.43
C PHE A 173 1.55 -8.39 15.93
N ASN A 174 2.68 -8.83 15.41
CA ASN A 174 2.91 -8.91 13.98
C ASN A 174 2.45 -10.28 13.41
N GLU A 175 2.56 -10.49 12.10
CA GLU A 175 2.13 -11.75 11.45
C GLU A 175 2.90 -12.95 12.00
N HIS A 176 4.20 -12.82 12.21
CA HIS A 176 5.05 -13.85 12.78
C HIS A 176 4.69 -14.20 14.24
N ASP A 177 4.40 -13.19 15.06
CA ASP A 177 3.93 -13.41 16.44
C ASP A 177 2.65 -14.26 16.47
N ILE A 178 1.71 -14.00 15.53
CA ILE A 178 0.46 -14.73 15.43
C ILE A 178 0.68 -16.15 14.88
N GLU A 179 1.59 -16.33 13.92
CA GLU A 179 1.97 -17.64 13.42
C GLU A 179 2.50 -18.53 14.55
N LEU A 180 3.38 -18.01 15.40
CA LEU A 180 3.89 -18.72 16.57
C LEU A 180 2.79 -19.11 17.56
N LEU A 181 1.79 -18.25 17.76
CA LEU A 181 0.63 -18.57 18.60
C LEU A 181 -0.23 -19.68 17.97
N LEU A 182 -0.35 -19.72 16.64
CA LEU A 182 -1.15 -20.69 15.90
C LEU A 182 -0.49 -22.06 15.76
N VAL A 183 0.84 -22.16 15.86
CA VAL A 183 1.56 -23.45 15.79
C VAL A 183 1.00 -24.47 16.79
N HIS A 184 0.55 -24.03 17.94
CA HIS A 184 -0.04 -24.88 18.98
C HIS A 184 -1.53 -25.20 18.76
N VAL A 185 -2.24 -24.43 17.90
CA VAL A 185 -3.69 -24.55 17.71
C VAL A 185 -4.05 -25.13 16.34
N ALA A 186 -3.38 -24.73 15.25
CA ALA A 186 -3.69 -25.15 13.88
C ALA A 186 -2.45 -25.12 12.97
N PRO A 187 -1.50 -26.05 13.11
CA PRO A 187 -0.19 -25.98 12.43
C PRO A 187 -0.27 -26.03 10.90
N SER A 188 -1.26 -26.67 10.31
CA SER A 188 -1.36 -26.86 8.85
C SER A 188 -1.93 -25.65 8.08
N GLN A 189 -2.46 -24.64 8.77
CA GLN A 189 -3.09 -23.44 8.18
C GLN A 189 -2.60 -22.13 8.79
N ALA A 190 -1.47 -22.17 9.50
CA ALA A 190 -1.01 -21.07 10.33
C ALA A 190 -0.86 -19.74 9.57
N ALA A 191 -0.15 -19.69 8.46
CA ALA A 191 0.15 -18.45 7.73
C ALA A 191 -1.11 -17.74 7.17
N GLY A 192 -1.99 -18.47 6.49
CA GLY A 192 -3.23 -17.87 5.96
C GLY A 192 -4.19 -17.41 7.04
N THR A 193 -4.19 -18.11 8.20
CA THR A 193 -5.01 -17.78 9.37
C THR A 193 -4.42 -16.56 10.11
N ALA A 194 -3.11 -16.52 10.31
CA ALA A 194 -2.41 -15.37 10.92
C ALA A 194 -2.73 -14.07 10.20
N ARG A 195 -2.64 -14.08 8.88
CA ARG A 195 -2.96 -12.90 8.05
C ARG A 195 -4.41 -12.45 8.22
N ARG A 196 -5.37 -13.37 8.28
CA ARG A 196 -6.79 -13.04 8.53
C ARG A 196 -7.02 -12.48 9.92
N ILE A 197 -6.39 -13.05 10.95
CA ILE A 197 -6.49 -12.54 12.31
C ILE A 197 -5.93 -11.12 12.38
N ILE A 198 -4.76 -10.86 11.78
CA ILE A 198 -4.16 -9.51 11.78
C ILE A 198 -5.03 -8.48 11.08
N GLN A 199 -5.61 -8.82 9.94
CA GLN A 199 -6.50 -7.94 9.20
C GLN A 199 -7.76 -7.55 9.99
N ARG A 200 -8.23 -8.44 10.85
CA ARG A 200 -9.43 -8.22 11.66
C ARG A 200 -9.14 -7.58 13.00
N SER A 201 -8.05 -7.96 13.67
CA SER A 201 -7.69 -7.48 15.01
C SER A 201 -6.73 -6.30 15.03
N GLY A 202 -6.12 -5.95 13.87
CA GLY A 202 -5.01 -4.97 13.82
C GLY A 202 -3.79 -5.39 14.65
N GLY A 203 -3.67 -6.68 15.01
CA GLY A 203 -2.62 -7.18 15.90
C GLY A 203 -2.84 -6.85 17.38
N TRP A 204 -3.97 -6.24 17.76
CA TRP A 204 -4.29 -5.93 19.16
C TRP A 204 -4.32 -7.19 20.01
N CYS A 205 -3.48 -7.25 21.05
CA CYS A 205 -3.21 -8.49 21.80
C CYS A 205 -4.46 -9.14 22.37
N ALA A 206 -5.38 -8.38 22.97
CA ALA A 206 -6.65 -8.92 23.47
C ALA A 206 -7.53 -9.43 22.33
N GLY A 207 -7.64 -8.70 21.22
CA GLY A 207 -8.41 -9.11 20.06
C GLY A 207 -7.90 -10.40 19.42
N VAL A 208 -6.58 -10.56 19.29
CA VAL A 208 -5.95 -11.80 18.84
C VAL A 208 -6.26 -12.95 19.79
N ARG A 209 -6.14 -12.72 21.11
CA ARG A 209 -6.41 -13.76 22.12
C ARG A 209 -7.87 -14.16 22.15
N ILE A 210 -8.81 -13.20 22.06
CA ILE A 210 -10.24 -13.48 21.96
C ILE A 210 -10.53 -14.30 20.69
N ALA A 211 -9.96 -13.92 19.54
CA ALA A 211 -10.11 -14.68 18.31
C ALA A 211 -9.61 -16.13 18.41
N LEU A 212 -8.52 -16.36 19.13
CA LEU A 212 -8.00 -17.71 19.37
C LEU A 212 -8.87 -18.53 20.34
N LEU A 213 -9.48 -17.88 21.36
CA LEU A 213 -10.35 -18.54 22.35
C LEU A 213 -11.72 -18.87 21.76
N ASP A 214 -12.29 -18.04 20.91
CA ASP A 214 -13.56 -18.29 20.21
C ASP A 214 -13.47 -19.43 19.16
N GLY A 215 -12.36 -20.16 19.09
CA GLY A 215 -12.17 -21.29 18.16
C GLY A 215 -11.95 -20.86 16.72
N CYS A 216 -11.56 -19.60 16.49
CA CYS A 216 -11.31 -19.00 15.17
C CYS A 216 -12.46 -19.26 14.16
N PRO A 217 -13.69 -18.79 14.36
CA PRO A 217 -14.73 -18.87 13.33
C PRO A 217 -14.29 -18.19 12.02
N TRP A 218 -13.22 -17.44 12.03
CA TRP A 218 -12.51 -16.78 10.97
C TRP A 218 -11.72 -17.72 10.05
N VAL A 219 -11.52 -18.97 10.45
CA VAL A 219 -10.84 -20.01 9.66
C VAL A 219 -11.80 -20.65 8.66
N ALA A 220 -13.08 -20.69 8.96
CA ALA A 220 -14.08 -21.45 8.20
C ALA A 220 -14.63 -20.77 6.95
N GLY A 221 -14.03 -19.66 6.45
CA GLY A 221 -14.32 -19.11 5.10
C GLY A 221 -15.75 -18.61 4.84
N GLU A 222 -16.64 -18.67 5.79
CA GLU A 222 -17.99 -18.13 5.66
C GLU A 222 -18.04 -16.68 6.11
N ASP A 223 -18.54 -15.80 5.24
CA ASP A 223 -18.84 -14.38 5.48
C ASP A 223 -19.94 -14.13 6.53
N LYS A 224 -20.28 -15.12 7.30
CA LYS A 224 -21.20 -14.93 8.43
C LYS A 224 -20.41 -14.30 9.57
N GLN A 225 -20.67 -13.01 9.76
CA GLN A 225 -20.32 -12.21 10.92
C GLN A 225 -20.92 -12.82 12.20
N GLU A 226 -20.32 -13.90 12.72
CA GLU A 226 -20.62 -14.32 14.07
C GLU A 226 -19.95 -13.35 15.05
N ARG A 227 -20.77 -12.62 15.78
CA ARG A 227 -20.38 -11.67 16.81
C ARG A 227 -19.63 -12.40 17.90
N SER A 228 -18.47 -11.88 18.27
CA SER A 228 -17.79 -12.34 19.47
C SER A 228 -18.46 -11.74 20.70
N ALA A 229 -19.34 -12.49 21.34
CA ALA A 229 -19.94 -12.11 22.63
C ALA A 229 -18.85 -11.78 23.67
N MET A 230 -17.74 -12.50 23.62
CA MET A 230 -16.58 -12.26 24.49
C MET A 230 -15.93 -10.88 24.25
N LEU A 231 -15.91 -10.41 23.00
CA LEU A 231 -15.38 -9.08 22.69
C LEU A 231 -16.29 -7.98 23.25
N LEU A 232 -17.62 -8.14 23.11
CA LEU A 232 -18.58 -7.18 23.66
C LEU A 232 -18.54 -7.15 25.19
N ASP A 233 -18.49 -8.30 25.84
CA ASP A 233 -18.31 -8.40 27.30
C ASP A 233 -17.01 -7.74 27.75
N TYR A 234 -15.92 -7.95 26.99
CA TYR A 234 -14.64 -7.31 27.27
C TYR A 234 -14.76 -5.78 27.19
N LEU A 235 -15.41 -5.24 26.16
CA LEU A 235 -15.63 -3.80 26.02
C LEU A 235 -16.51 -3.25 27.13
N GLN A 236 -17.57 -3.96 27.50
CA GLN A 236 -18.45 -3.57 28.59
C GLN A 236 -17.66 -3.40 29.89
N HIS A 237 -16.80 -4.37 30.24
CA HIS A 237 -16.06 -4.35 31.49
C HIS A 237 -14.82 -3.45 31.49
N GLU A 238 -14.07 -3.42 30.41
CA GLU A 238 -12.80 -2.70 30.36
C GLU A 238 -12.88 -1.26 29.87
N LEU A 239 -14.01 -0.91 29.18
CA LEU A 239 -14.20 0.42 28.61
C LEU A 239 -15.47 1.08 29.16
N PHE A 240 -16.64 0.54 28.89
CA PHE A 240 -17.92 1.24 29.12
C PHE A 240 -18.23 1.43 30.62
N ASN A 241 -17.90 0.48 31.47
CA ASN A 241 -18.09 0.63 32.93
C ASN A 241 -17.24 1.72 33.56
N THR A 242 -16.21 2.23 32.85
CA THR A 242 -15.33 3.30 33.33
C THR A 242 -15.72 4.69 32.83
N LEU A 243 -16.67 4.77 31.90
CA LEU A 243 -17.11 5.99 31.23
C LEU A 243 -18.47 6.46 31.80
N SER A 244 -18.70 7.77 31.73
CA SER A 244 -20.06 8.29 31.96
C SER A 244 -21.02 7.84 30.84
N PRO A 245 -22.33 7.77 31.10
CA PRO A 245 -23.31 7.39 30.08
C PRO A 245 -23.22 8.24 28.81
N GLU A 246 -22.95 9.55 28.95
CA GLU A 246 -22.80 10.49 27.83
C GLU A 246 -21.57 10.16 26.98
N LEU A 247 -20.45 9.80 27.62
CA LEU A 247 -19.24 9.40 26.91
C LEU A 247 -19.37 8.04 26.24
N VAL A 248 -20.13 7.11 26.83
CA VAL A 248 -20.45 5.82 26.19
C VAL A 248 -21.27 6.04 24.93
N GLU A 249 -22.32 6.88 24.99
CA GLU A 249 -23.15 7.22 23.83
C GLU A 249 -22.29 7.90 22.75
N ALA A 250 -21.48 8.90 23.11
CA ALA A 250 -20.59 9.59 22.19
C ALA A 250 -19.61 8.60 21.53
N TRP A 251 -18.98 7.72 22.29
CA TRP A 251 -18.07 6.72 21.76
C TRP A 251 -18.76 5.76 20.79
N GLN A 252 -19.96 5.29 21.12
CA GLN A 252 -20.76 4.42 20.25
C GLN A 252 -21.11 5.11 18.92
N VAL A 253 -21.49 6.36 18.95
CA VAL A 253 -21.76 7.18 17.75
C VAL A 253 -20.49 7.32 16.92
N LEU A 254 -19.37 7.68 17.54
CA LEU A 254 -18.08 7.83 16.86
C LEU A 254 -17.57 6.52 16.24
N ALA A 255 -17.90 5.37 16.84
CA ALA A 255 -17.57 4.06 16.28
C ALA A 255 -18.26 3.76 14.95
N HIS A 256 -19.42 4.39 14.69
CA HIS A 256 -20.12 4.28 13.40
C HIS A 256 -19.46 5.14 12.30
N LEU A 257 -18.77 6.22 12.67
CA LEU A 257 -18.16 7.14 11.71
C LEU A 257 -16.81 6.60 11.21
N PRO A 258 -16.52 6.69 9.89
CA PRO A 258 -15.22 6.32 9.36
C PRO A 258 -14.08 7.20 9.89
N ARG A 259 -14.37 8.48 10.06
CA ARG A 259 -13.47 9.52 10.60
C ARG A 259 -14.29 10.64 11.24
N PHE A 260 -13.69 11.34 12.17
CA PHE A 260 -14.29 12.51 12.83
C PHE A 260 -13.19 13.47 13.31
N ASN A 261 -13.58 14.71 13.58
CA ASN A 261 -12.75 15.75 14.17
C ASN A 261 -13.56 16.53 15.19
N ALA A 262 -12.93 17.49 15.88
CA ALA A 262 -13.59 18.28 16.90
C ALA A 262 -14.81 19.04 16.36
N SER A 263 -14.73 19.63 15.16
CA SER A 263 -15.82 20.37 14.51
C SER A 263 -17.02 19.48 14.20
N LEU A 264 -16.80 18.28 13.66
CA LEU A 264 -17.87 17.31 13.44
C LEU A 264 -18.51 16.86 14.75
N CYS A 265 -17.70 16.64 15.81
CA CYS A 265 -18.20 16.31 17.15
C CYS A 265 -19.08 17.44 17.71
N GLU A 266 -18.71 18.71 17.54
CA GLU A 266 -19.54 19.86 17.89
C GLU A 266 -20.89 19.86 17.17
N HIS A 267 -20.90 19.54 15.90
CA HIS A 267 -22.15 19.41 15.12
C HIS A 267 -23.03 18.25 15.60
N LEU A 268 -22.43 17.13 16.00
CA LEU A 268 -23.14 15.93 16.41
C LEU A 268 -23.68 16.01 17.84
N PHE A 269 -22.88 16.51 18.79
CA PHE A 269 -23.20 16.46 20.20
C PHE A 269 -23.58 17.83 20.79
N GLY A 270 -23.40 18.91 20.04
CA GLY A 270 -23.71 20.29 20.46
C GLY A 270 -22.47 21.13 20.74
N ALA A 271 -22.64 22.46 20.63
CA ALA A 271 -21.57 23.43 20.78
C ALA A 271 -20.98 23.40 22.18
N GLY A 272 -19.66 23.24 22.26
CA GLY A 272 -18.88 23.15 23.51
C GLY A 272 -18.84 21.75 24.12
N GLU A 273 -19.85 20.92 23.90
CA GLU A 273 -19.88 19.55 24.45
C GLU A 273 -19.15 18.55 23.54
N GLY A 274 -19.22 18.73 22.23
CA GLY A 274 -18.62 17.79 21.28
C GLY A 274 -17.09 17.71 21.37
N ALA A 275 -16.42 18.86 21.39
CA ALA A 275 -14.96 18.93 21.54
C ALA A 275 -14.52 18.43 22.92
N LYS A 276 -15.31 18.72 23.97
CA LYS A 276 -15.05 18.23 25.32
C LYS A 276 -15.17 16.71 25.40
N CYS A 277 -16.25 16.12 24.89
CA CYS A 277 -16.41 14.66 24.83
C CYS A 277 -15.24 14.00 24.10
N LEU A 278 -14.80 14.56 22.97
CA LEU A 278 -13.68 14.03 22.21
C LEU A 278 -12.38 14.10 23.02
N HIS A 279 -12.12 15.22 23.66
CA HIS A 279 -10.95 15.40 24.49
C HIS A 279 -10.96 14.40 25.67
N ASP A 280 -12.07 14.27 26.37
CA ASP A 280 -12.22 13.35 27.51
C ASP A 280 -11.98 11.89 27.06
N LEU A 281 -12.54 11.48 25.91
CA LEU A 281 -12.32 10.14 25.35
C LEU A 281 -10.85 9.89 24.98
N GLN A 282 -10.15 10.89 24.43
CA GLN A 282 -8.72 10.80 24.13
C GLN A 282 -7.88 10.71 25.41
N ASP A 283 -8.17 11.58 26.39
CA ASP A 283 -7.46 11.61 27.67
C ASP A 283 -7.62 10.33 28.48
N MET A 284 -8.72 9.63 28.32
CA MET A 284 -8.97 8.33 28.95
C MET A 284 -8.41 7.14 28.17
N GLY A 285 -7.82 7.36 26.98
CA GLY A 285 -7.25 6.29 26.15
C GLY A 285 -8.30 5.33 25.60
N CYS A 286 -9.46 5.85 25.18
CA CYS A 286 -10.62 5.08 24.73
C CYS A 286 -10.54 4.60 23.28
N PHE A 287 -9.42 4.06 22.83
CA PHE A 287 -9.23 3.50 21.47
C PHE A 287 -9.51 4.49 20.35
N ILE A 288 -9.21 5.77 20.57
CA ILE A 288 -9.25 6.81 19.53
C ILE A 288 -7.83 6.97 19.00
N GLU A 289 -7.69 6.86 17.68
CA GLU A 289 -6.41 6.92 16.99
C GLU A 289 -6.44 7.94 15.84
N PRO A 290 -5.29 8.52 15.45
CA PRO A 290 -5.21 9.34 14.26
C PRO A 290 -5.67 8.57 13.01
N TRP A 291 -6.38 9.27 12.14
CA TRP A 291 -6.80 8.73 10.86
C TRP A 291 -5.75 9.06 9.80
N GLU A 292 -5.13 8.02 9.19
CA GLU A 292 -4.16 8.13 8.09
C GLU A 292 -3.04 9.17 8.32
N ASP A 293 -2.41 9.18 9.48
CA ASP A 293 -1.34 10.13 9.88
C ASP A 293 -1.78 11.62 9.87
N SER A 294 -3.08 11.89 9.83
CA SER A 294 -3.62 13.24 10.00
C SER A 294 -3.56 13.68 11.46
N ALA A 295 -3.18 14.93 11.71
CA ALA A 295 -3.22 15.51 13.04
C ALA A 295 -4.64 15.87 13.48
N ASP A 296 -5.51 16.22 12.53
CA ASP A 296 -6.85 16.79 12.79
C ASP A 296 -7.97 15.74 12.74
N TRP A 297 -7.76 14.66 11.96
CA TRP A 297 -8.76 13.61 11.79
C TRP A 297 -8.45 12.40 12.67
N LEU A 298 -9.48 11.90 13.31
CA LEU A 298 -9.44 10.78 14.24
C LEU A 298 -10.43 9.70 13.81
N ARG A 299 -10.25 8.51 14.34
CA ARG A 299 -11.20 7.39 14.22
C ARG A 299 -11.19 6.55 15.48
N VAL A 300 -12.25 5.81 15.71
CA VAL A 300 -12.24 4.70 16.66
C VAL A 300 -11.44 3.55 16.05
N PHE A 301 -10.65 2.87 16.85
CA PHE A 301 -9.85 1.70 16.44
C PHE A 301 -10.71 0.70 15.65
N VAL A 302 -10.29 0.45 14.41
CA VAL A 302 -11.12 -0.20 13.39
C VAL A 302 -11.73 -1.54 13.82
N PRO A 303 -11.01 -2.45 14.51
CA PRO A 303 -11.58 -3.71 14.96
C PRO A 303 -12.79 -3.54 15.89
N LEU A 304 -12.72 -2.56 16.79
CA LEU A 304 -13.80 -2.27 17.74
C LEU A 304 -14.96 -1.54 17.08
N ALA A 305 -14.67 -0.56 16.23
CA ALA A 305 -15.67 0.14 15.45
C ALA A 305 -16.50 -0.83 14.59
N ARG A 306 -15.85 -1.84 13.99
CA ARG A 306 -16.51 -2.88 13.21
C ARG A 306 -17.47 -3.73 14.05
N ALA A 307 -17.03 -4.15 15.24
CA ALA A 307 -17.86 -4.95 16.15
C ALA A 307 -19.14 -4.20 16.59
N MET A 308 -19.04 -2.88 16.76
CA MET A 308 -20.19 -2.05 17.19
C MET A 308 -21.17 -1.73 16.05
N ARG A 309 -20.71 -1.56 14.82
CA ARG A 309 -21.57 -1.24 13.66
C ARG A 309 -22.64 -2.27 13.39
N ASP A 310 -22.43 -3.51 13.77
CA ASP A 310 -23.36 -4.61 13.56
C ASP A 310 -24.57 -4.58 14.54
N GLU A 311 -24.54 -3.76 15.60
CA GLU A 311 -25.58 -3.77 16.65
C GLU A 311 -26.78 -2.82 16.42
N GLN A 312 -26.59 -1.67 15.74
CA GLN A 312 -27.58 -0.59 15.77
C GLN A 312 -28.14 -0.22 14.39
N GLY A 313 -28.93 -1.10 13.76
CA GLY A 313 -29.44 -0.91 12.40
C GLY A 313 -30.17 0.40 12.08
N SER A 314 -30.96 0.98 12.95
CA SER A 314 -31.73 2.22 12.66
C SER A 314 -31.15 3.48 13.32
N ALA A 315 -30.60 3.36 14.53
CA ALA A 315 -30.02 4.49 15.26
C ALA A 315 -28.78 5.05 14.55
N GLY A 316 -27.96 4.19 13.97
CA GLY A 316 -26.76 4.59 13.21
C GLY A 316 -27.08 5.49 12.01
N ARG A 317 -28.20 5.27 11.32
CA ARG A 317 -28.60 6.04 10.13
C ARG A 317 -28.83 7.53 10.42
N SER A 318 -29.39 7.85 11.59
CA SER A 318 -29.62 9.25 11.97
C SER A 318 -28.32 10.03 12.15
N TRP A 319 -27.29 9.39 12.70
CA TRP A 319 -25.97 9.97 12.89
C TRP A 319 -25.24 10.15 11.57
N HIS A 320 -25.31 9.16 10.67
CA HIS A 320 -24.76 9.28 9.31
C HIS A 320 -25.44 10.41 8.53
N ARG A 321 -26.77 10.59 8.67
CA ARG A 321 -27.49 11.73 8.05
C ARG A 321 -26.99 13.07 8.56
N ARG A 322 -26.82 13.24 9.87
CA ARG A 322 -26.26 14.46 10.46
C ARG A 322 -24.80 14.70 10.02
N ALA A 323 -23.99 13.65 10.00
CA ALA A 323 -22.63 13.75 9.48
C ALA A 323 -22.60 14.12 7.99
N CYS A 324 -23.48 13.55 7.16
CA CYS A 324 -23.64 13.93 5.75
C CYS A 324 -23.96 15.43 5.59
N GLN A 325 -24.86 15.98 6.41
CA GLN A 325 -25.17 17.40 6.42
C GLN A 325 -23.96 18.28 6.73
N TRP A 326 -23.16 17.87 7.72
CA TRP A 326 -21.95 18.59 8.09
C TRP A 326 -20.90 18.54 6.96
N PHE A 327 -20.62 17.35 6.40
CA PHE A 327 -19.68 17.22 5.28
C PHE A 327 -20.12 18.01 4.05
N THR A 328 -21.43 18.08 3.80
CA THR A 328 -21.98 18.90 2.70
C THR A 328 -21.78 20.40 2.96
N ALA A 329 -21.92 20.87 4.20
CA ALA A 329 -21.69 22.27 4.57
C ALA A 329 -20.22 22.66 4.47
N GLU A 330 -19.30 21.71 4.73
CA GLU A 330 -17.84 21.90 4.57
C GLU A 330 -17.36 21.67 3.14
N GLU A 331 -18.25 21.41 2.17
CA GLU A 331 -17.94 21.09 0.78
C GLU A 331 -17.05 19.83 0.60
N ASP A 332 -16.98 18.96 1.63
CA ASP A 332 -16.36 17.64 1.51
C ASP A 332 -17.32 16.64 0.87
N TRP A 333 -17.45 16.72 -0.44
CA TRP A 333 -18.38 15.90 -1.23
C TRP A 333 -18.11 14.41 -1.10
N GLN A 334 -16.85 14.03 -0.90
CA GLN A 334 -16.46 12.64 -0.67
C GLN A 334 -16.98 12.13 0.67
N GLY A 335 -16.73 12.87 1.74
CA GLY A 335 -17.25 12.55 3.07
C GLY A 335 -18.77 12.52 3.09
N ALA A 336 -19.43 13.52 2.49
CA ALA A 336 -20.87 13.57 2.37
C ALA A 336 -21.45 12.34 1.64
N PHE A 337 -20.88 11.95 0.51
CA PHE A 337 -21.28 10.78 -0.26
C PHE A 337 -21.16 9.48 0.55
N GLU A 338 -20.02 9.25 1.22
CA GLU A 338 -19.81 8.08 2.08
C GLU A 338 -20.87 8.01 3.20
N GLN A 339 -21.18 9.15 3.83
CA GLN A 339 -22.16 9.23 4.90
C GLN A 339 -23.60 9.03 4.38
N ALA A 340 -23.93 9.57 3.21
CA ALA A 340 -25.22 9.36 2.58
C ALA A 340 -25.48 7.87 2.26
N LEU A 341 -24.44 7.16 1.78
CA LEU A 341 -24.53 5.71 1.53
C LEU A 341 -24.76 4.92 2.82
N LEU A 342 -24.06 5.27 3.91
CA LEU A 342 -24.21 4.64 5.22
C LEU A 342 -25.57 4.96 5.87
N ALA A 343 -26.12 6.15 5.58
CA ALA A 343 -27.47 6.53 5.99
C ALA A 343 -28.57 5.85 5.16
N GLU A 344 -28.22 5.13 4.08
CA GLU A 344 -29.13 4.61 3.06
C GLU A 344 -29.98 5.70 2.36
N GLU A 345 -29.46 6.94 2.31
CA GLU A 345 -30.06 8.09 1.62
C GLU A 345 -29.58 8.12 0.17
N PHE A 346 -30.03 7.15 -0.64
CA PHE A 346 -29.48 6.92 -1.98
C PHE A 346 -29.74 8.06 -2.96
N GLU A 347 -30.88 8.74 -2.86
CA GLU A 347 -31.17 9.92 -3.68
C GLU A 347 -30.22 11.07 -3.36
N VAL A 348 -29.91 11.28 -2.08
CA VAL A 348 -28.93 12.27 -1.63
C VAL A 348 -27.54 11.87 -2.13
N ALA A 349 -27.15 10.59 -1.98
CA ALA A 349 -25.88 10.09 -2.47
C ALA A 349 -25.71 10.35 -3.98
N VAL A 350 -26.75 10.06 -4.79
CA VAL A 350 -26.72 10.32 -6.25
C VAL A 350 -26.64 11.83 -6.54
N SER A 351 -27.36 12.67 -5.79
CA SER A 351 -27.29 14.12 -5.99
C SER A 351 -25.87 14.67 -5.73
N LEU A 352 -25.18 14.15 -4.72
CA LEU A 352 -23.80 14.52 -4.41
C LEU A 352 -22.80 14.14 -5.50
N LEU A 353 -23.06 13.09 -6.29
CA LEU A 353 -22.22 12.70 -7.43
C LEU A 353 -22.13 13.74 -8.54
N GLN A 354 -23.02 14.75 -8.55
CA GLN A 354 -22.90 15.89 -9.47
C GLN A 354 -21.64 16.73 -9.21
N HIS A 355 -21.06 16.65 -8.01
CA HIS A 355 -19.82 17.31 -7.65
C HIS A 355 -18.59 16.43 -7.92
N PHE A 356 -18.78 15.18 -8.34
CA PHE A 356 -17.68 14.26 -8.64
C PHE A 356 -17.14 14.48 -10.05
N SER A 357 -15.81 14.47 -10.15
CA SER A 357 -15.05 14.38 -11.40
C SER A 357 -14.46 12.98 -11.58
N PHE A 358 -13.83 12.71 -12.72
CA PHE A 358 -13.10 11.46 -12.94
C PHE A 358 -11.95 11.24 -11.96
N GLU A 359 -11.38 12.28 -11.35
CA GLU A 359 -10.35 12.14 -10.31
C GLU A 359 -10.85 11.38 -9.09
N HIS A 360 -12.13 11.54 -8.75
CA HIS A 360 -12.72 10.83 -7.60
C HIS A 360 -12.69 9.30 -7.76
N LEU A 361 -12.59 8.79 -8.99
CA LEU A 361 -12.42 7.35 -9.24
C LEU A 361 -11.07 6.81 -8.76
N PHE A 362 -10.07 7.68 -8.63
CA PHE A 362 -8.75 7.31 -8.12
C PHE A 362 -8.61 7.46 -6.61
N ARG A 363 -9.67 7.90 -5.91
CA ARG A 363 -9.67 8.05 -4.46
C ARG A 363 -10.26 6.83 -3.79
N ARG A 364 -9.56 6.29 -2.79
CA ARG A 364 -10.01 5.18 -1.93
C ARG A 364 -10.70 4.05 -2.73
N GLU A 365 -11.93 3.73 -2.36
CA GLU A 365 -12.74 2.66 -2.94
C GLU A 365 -13.96 3.17 -3.73
N ASN A 366 -13.90 4.41 -4.22
CA ASN A 366 -15.04 5.06 -4.88
C ASN A 366 -15.62 4.25 -6.04
N VAL A 367 -14.78 3.60 -6.83
CA VAL A 367 -15.25 2.71 -7.91
C VAL A 367 -16.18 1.62 -7.33
N ARG A 368 -15.79 1.00 -6.23
CA ARG A 368 -16.59 -0.03 -5.56
C ARG A 368 -17.92 0.54 -5.04
N LEU A 369 -17.86 1.70 -4.39
CA LEU A 369 -19.05 2.37 -3.85
C LEU A 369 -20.04 2.77 -4.95
N LEU A 370 -19.54 3.34 -6.05
CA LEU A 370 -20.33 3.73 -7.21
C LEU A 370 -21.00 2.52 -7.89
N LEU A 371 -20.26 1.45 -8.10
CA LEU A 371 -20.78 0.24 -8.72
C LEU A 371 -21.81 -0.46 -7.82
N ASN A 372 -21.55 -0.54 -6.52
CA ASN A 372 -22.53 -1.08 -5.56
C ASN A 372 -23.82 -0.25 -5.51
N LEU A 373 -23.70 1.08 -5.56
CA LEU A 373 -24.86 1.98 -5.64
C LEU A 373 -25.66 1.73 -6.91
N HIS A 374 -24.98 1.65 -8.06
CA HIS A 374 -25.60 1.38 -9.35
C HIS A 374 -26.32 0.02 -9.38
N GLU A 375 -25.68 -1.04 -8.89
CA GLU A 375 -26.27 -2.38 -8.81
C GLU A 375 -27.51 -2.45 -7.89
N ARG A 376 -27.48 -1.72 -6.77
CA ARG A 376 -28.58 -1.74 -5.80
C ARG A 376 -29.77 -0.88 -6.20
N GLN A 377 -29.52 0.29 -6.78
CA GLN A 377 -30.55 1.29 -7.07
C GLN A 377 -31.03 1.30 -8.52
N GLY A 378 -30.31 0.59 -9.41
CA GLY A 378 -30.66 0.49 -10.82
C GLY A 378 -30.35 1.75 -11.65
N GLU A 379 -30.66 1.65 -12.94
CA GLU A 379 -30.34 2.66 -13.95
C GLU A 379 -31.14 3.96 -13.81
N GLU A 380 -32.38 3.89 -13.38
CA GLU A 380 -33.28 5.06 -13.33
C GLU A 380 -32.72 6.16 -12.43
N LEU A 381 -32.19 5.80 -11.26
CA LEU A 381 -31.63 6.74 -10.32
C LEU A 381 -30.19 7.13 -10.71
N THR A 382 -29.35 6.13 -11.04
CA THR A 382 -27.90 6.33 -11.18
C THR A 382 -27.47 6.84 -12.55
N LEU A 383 -28.33 6.82 -13.55
CA LEU A 383 -28.08 7.31 -14.90
C LEU A 383 -28.99 8.51 -15.28
N GLY A 384 -29.42 9.29 -14.30
CA GLY A 384 -30.34 10.41 -14.46
C GLY A 384 -29.74 11.67 -15.14
N SER A 385 -28.42 11.71 -15.41
CA SER A 385 -27.76 12.82 -16.10
C SER A 385 -26.59 12.34 -16.94
N PRO A 386 -26.18 13.10 -17.99
CA PRO A 386 -24.99 12.77 -18.79
C PRO A 386 -23.72 12.61 -17.96
N GLN A 387 -23.58 13.39 -16.89
CA GLN A 387 -22.43 13.32 -15.97
C GLN A 387 -22.43 12.01 -15.20
N LEU A 388 -23.58 11.59 -14.68
CA LEU A 388 -23.71 10.30 -13.98
C LEU A 388 -23.45 9.12 -14.91
N VAL A 389 -24.00 9.14 -16.12
CA VAL A 389 -23.67 8.12 -17.13
C VAL A 389 -22.17 8.06 -17.37
N GLY A 390 -21.53 9.24 -17.50
CA GLY A 390 -20.07 9.33 -17.69
C GLY A 390 -19.28 8.73 -16.54
N LEU A 391 -19.66 9.04 -15.30
CA LEU A 391 -18.98 8.58 -14.10
C LEU A 391 -19.15 7.06 -13.89
N ILE A 392 -20.38 6.55 -14.03
CA ILE A 392 -20.67 5.10 -13.91
C ILE A 392 -19.98 4.31 -15.03
N THR A 393 -20.04 4.79 -16.28
CA THR A 393 -19.30 4.17 -17.39
C THR A 393 -17.80 4.08 -17.10
N ALA A 394 -17.21 5.18 -16.63
CA ALA A 394 -15.77 5.18 -16.31
C ALA A 394 -15.46 4.19 -15.17
N ALA A 395 -16.31 4.08 -14.15
CA ALA A 395 -16.17 3.09 -13.08
C ALA A 395 -16.27 1.64 -13.60
N LEU A 396 -17.21 1.36 -14.52
CA LEU A 396 -17.37 0.05 -15.16
C LEU A 396 -16.15 -0.30 -16.02
N LEU A 397 -15.64 0.64 -16.83
CA LEU A 397 -14.42 0.46 -17.62
C LEU A 397 -13.20 0.22 -16.74
N PHE A 398 -13.12 0.90 -15.62
CA PHE A 398 -12.06 0.72 -14.63
C PHE A 398 -12.09 -0.70 -14.04
N ALA A 399 -13.27 -1.18 -13.66
CA ALA A 399 -13.48 -2.52 -13.11
C ALA A 399 -13.36 -3.65 -14.15
N GLY A 400 -13.37 -3.33 -15.45
CA GLY A 400 -13.29 -4.31 -16.54
C GLY A 400 -14.63 -4.90 -16.97
N ARG A 401 -15.77 -4.28 -16.56
CA ARG A 401 -17.12 -4.71 -16.91
C ARG A 401 -17.57 -4.10 -18.25
N PHE A 402 -16.97 -4.56 -19.33
CA PHE A 402 -17.06 -3.90 -20.64
C PHE A 402 -18.46 -3.99 -21.28
N ASP A 403 -19.19 -5.10 -21.09
CA ASP A 403 -20.54 -5.26 -21.64
C ASP A 403 -21.52 -4.31 -20.94
N GLN A 404 -21.42 -4.18 -19.63
CA GLN A 404 -22.23 -3.23 -18.86
C GLN A 404 -21.87 -1.78 -19.22
N ALA A 405 -20.57 -1.48 -19.41
CA ALA A 405 -20.13 -0.17 -19.86
C ALA A 405 -20.72 0.19 -21.25
N ALA A 406 -20.77 -0.75 -22.17
CA ALA A 406 -21.37 -0.56 -23.51
C ALA A 406 -22.85 -0.16 -23.38
N VAL A 407 -23.62 -0.91 -22.60
CA VAL A 407 -25.05 -0.59 -22.34
C VAL A 407 -25.19 0.78 -21.69
N CYS A 408 -24.33 1.11 -20.71
CA CYS A 408 -24.36 2.40 -20.02
C CYS A 408 -24.05 3.56 -20.98
N ILE A 409 -23.07 3.44 -21.88
CA ILE A 409 -22.74 4.47 -22.87
C ILE A 409 -23.92 4.76 -23.81
N GLU A 410 -24.69 3.73 -24.20
CA GLU A 410 -25.87 3.90 -25.06
C GLU A 410 -26.94 4.77 -24.40
N GLN A 411 -27.02 4.81 -23.06
CA GLN A 411 -27.98 5.67 -22.34
C GLN A 411 -27.74 7.17 -22.58
N MET A 412 -26.58 7.58 -23.06
CA MET A 412 -26.30 8.98 -23.42
C MET A 412 -27.27 9.52 -24.48
N VAL A 413 -27.80 8.65 -25.34
CA VAL A 413 -28.79 9.03 -26.39
C VAL A 413 -30.06 9.60 -25.79
N ARG A 414 -30.45 9.20 -24.58
CA ARG A 414 -31.65 9.72 -23.87
C ARG A 414 -31.59 11.23 -23.62
N PHE A 415 -30.41 11.81 -23.63
CA PHE A 415 -30.20 13.24 -23.38
C PHE A 415 -30.11 14.06 -24.67
N THR A 416 -30.48 13.50 -25.81
CA THR A 416 -30.53 14.20 -27.09
C THR A 416 -31.98 14.48 -27.53
N PRO A 417 -32.28 15.65 -28.15
CA PRO A 417 -31.36 16.77 -28.42
C PRO A 417 -31.12 17.63 -27.19
N GLN A 418 -29.96 18.30 -27.17
CA GLN A 418 -29.62 19.31 -26.17
C GLN A 418 -30.17 20.70 -26.56
N PRO A 419 -30.41 21.60 -25.57
CA PRO A 419 -30.97 22.93 -25.82
C PRO A 419 -30.15 23.81 -26.76
N THR A 420 -28.85 23.62 -26.83
CA THR A 420 -27.98 24.38 -27.70
C THR A 420 -27.05 23.48 -28.52
N ALA A 421 -26.62 23.93 -29.68
CA ALA A 421 -25.67 23.21 -30.51
C ALA A 421 -24.29 22.98 -29.83
N ILE A 422 -23.91 23.89 -28.94
CA ILE A 422 -22.66 23.78 -28.16
C ILE A 422 -22.79 22.61 -27.18
N LEU A 423 -23.84 22.57 -26.39
CA LEU A 423 -24.11 21.47 -25.43
C LEU A 423 -24.26 20.13 -26.15
N GLN A 424 -24.88 20.13 -27.33
CA GLN A 424 -25.01 18.90 -28.15
C GLN A 424 -23.63 18.39 -28.59
N ARG A 425 -22.73 19.25 -29.05
CA ARG A 425 -21.35 18.87 -29.43
C ARG A 425 -20.55 18.38 -28.24
N GLN A 426 -20.66 19.06 -27.09
CA GLN A 426 -19.97 18.63 -25.85
C GLN A 426 -20.48 17.26 -25.35
N LEU A 427 -21.80 17.00 -25.44
CA LEU A 427 -22.36 15.70 -25.10
C LEU A 427 -21.81 14.60 -26.02
N LEU A 428 -21.78 14.83 -27.33
CA LEU A 428 -21.25 13.92 -28.31
C LEU A 428 -19.76 13.65 -28.07
N ALA A 429 -18.95 14.68 -27.81
CA ALA A 429 -17.54 14.55 -27.52
C ALA A 429 -17.25 13.70 -26.27
N ARG A 430 -18.06 13.86 -25.22
CA ARG A 430 -17.97 13.03 -24.01
C ARG A 430 -18.33 11.57 -24.31
N TRP A 431 -19.37 11.33 -25.10
CA TRP A 431 -19.73 10.00 -25.57
C TRP A 431 -18.59 9.37 -26.36
N GLN A 432 -17.99 10.10 -27.31
CA GLN A 432 -16.87 9.65 -28.13
C GLN A 432 -15.65 9.28 -27.27
N ALA A 433 -15.32 10.09 -26.26
CA ALA A 433 -14.21 9.80 -25.34
C ALA A 433 -14.40 8.46 -24.62
N GLN A 434 -15.61 8.19 -24.13
CA GLN A 434 -15.94 6.93 -23.44
C GLN A 434 -15.99 5.74 -24.39
N GLN A 435 -16.59 5.92 -25.57
CA GLN A 435 -16.62 4.90 -26.61
C GLN A 435 -15.19 4.56 -27.08
N GLY A 436 -14.34 5.58 -27.23
CA GLY A 436 -12.92 5.38 -27.52
C GLY A 436 -12.22 4.50 -26.48
N TRP A 437 -12.45 4.74 -25.19
CA TRP A 437 -11.88 3.91 -24.13
C TRP A 437 -12.42 2.48 -24.12
N LEU A 438 -13.73 2.29 -24.32
CA LEU A 438 -14.32 0.95 -24.43
C LEU A 438 -13.68 0.16 -25.58
N LEU A 439 -13.61 0.76 -26.76
CA LEU A 439 -13.02 0.15 -27.95
C LEU A 439 -11.51 -0.13 -27.76
N HIS A 440 -10.78 0.80 -27.13
CA HIS A 440 -9.37 0.61 -26.81
C HIS A 440 -9.15 -0.61 -25.89
N LEU A 441 -9.93 -0.72 -24.82
CA LEU A 441 -9.85 -1.84 -23.88
C LEU A 441 -10.32 -3.16 -24.47
N GLN A 442 -11.17 -3.13 -25.50
CA GLN A 442 -11.56 -4.29 -26.29
C GLN A 442 -10.55 -4.65 -27.40
N GLY A 443 -9.48 -3.86 -27.59
CA GLY A 443 -8.46 -4.09 -28.60
C GLY A 443 -8.81 -3.58 -30.00
N ARG A 444 -9.88 -2.81 -30.17
CA ARG A 444 -10.33 -2.22 -31.47
C ARG A 444 -9.64 -0.87 -31.70
N MET A 445 -8.32 -0.89 -31.93
CA MET A 445 -7.46 0.28 -31.84
C MET A 445 -7.77 1.39 -32.86
N GLU A 446 -8.04 1.06 -34.15
CA GLU A 446 -8.32 2.07 -35.16
C GLU A 446 -9.61 2.84 -34.88
N ALA A 447 -10.67 2.13 -34.51
CA ALA A 447 -11.94 2.74 -34.16
C ALA A 447 -11.79 3.59 -32.89
N ALA A 448 -11.04 3.10 -31.87
CA ALA A 448 -10.77 3.84 -30.66
C ALA A 448 -9.99 5.15 -30.93
N ARG A 449 -8.99 5.08 -31.83
CA ARG A 449 -8.21 6.25 -32.23
C ARG A 449 -9.08 7.32 -32.88
N ALA A 450 -9.96 6.93 -33.82
CA ALA A 450 -10.89 7.86 -34.44
C ALA A 450 -11.77 8.57 -33.42
N HIS A 451 -12.36 7.84 -32.48
CA HIS A 451 -13.17 8.42 -31.42
C HIS A 451 -12.38 9.36 -30.48
N PHE A 452 -11.15 9.02 -30.11
CA PHE A 452 -10.32 9.92 -29.28
C PHE A 452 -9.99 11.24 -30.02
N LEU A 453 -9.65 11.17 -31.30
CA LEU A 453 -9.32 12.37 -32.08
C LEU A 453 -10.55 13.25 -32.30
N GLU A 454 -11.72 12.68 -32.62
CA GLU A 454 -12.98 13.38 -32.72
C GLU A 454 -13.38 14.03 -31.38
N ALA A 455 -13.23 13.30 -30.26
CA ALA A 455 -13.49 13.86 -28.95
C ALA A 455 -12.58 15.05 -28.64
N LEU A 456 -11.27 14.94 -28.90
CA LEU A 456 -10.30 16.03 -28.63
C LEU A 456 -10.57 17.29 -29.46
N ALA A 457 -11.11 17.15 -30.67
CA ALA A 457 -11.45 18.27 -31.53
C ALA A 457 -12.61 19.13 -30.98
N GLU A 458 -13.55 18.50 -30.25
CA GLU A 458 -14.78 19.13 -29.78
C GLU A 458 -14.81 19.39 -28.27
N LEU A 459 -13.93 18.71 -27.46
CA LEU A 459 -13.85 18.94 -26.02
C LEU A 459 -13.25 20.31 -25.72
N GLY A 460 -13.99 21.13 -24.99
CA GLY A 460 -13.53 22.44 -24.52
C GLY A 460 -12.44 22.32 -23.44
N ASN A 461 -11.82 23.45 -23.10
CA ASN A 461 -10.77 23.49 -22.07
C ASN A 461 -11.29 23.20 -20.65
N ASP A 462 -12.57 23.41 -20.40
CA ASP A 462 -13.28 23.06 -19.18
C ASP A 462 -13.37 21.52 -18.97
N ALA A 463 -13.40 20.76 -20.05
CA ALA A 463 -13.41 19.30 -20.02
C ALA A 463 -12.00 18.70 -19.96
N TRP A 464 -11.06 19.36 -19.29
CA TRP A 464 -9.64 19.00 -19.25
C TRP A 464 -9.38 17.54 -18.83
N ALA A 465 -10.13 16.99 -17.88
CA ALA A 465 -9.99 15.60 -17.43
C ALA A 465 -10.33 14.59 -18.55
N ALA A 466 -11.39 14.84 -19.35
CA ALA A 466 -11.72 14.02 -20.49
C ALA A 466 -10.66 14.12 -21.60
N ARG A 467 -10.10 15.31 -21.81
CA ARG A 467 -8.97 15.52 -22.74
C ARG A 467 -7.74 14.72 -22.32
N LEU A 468 -7.38 14.76 -21.02
CA LEU A 468 -6.26 13.97 -20.47
C LEU A 468 -6.45 12.46 -20.69
N LEU A 469 -7.66 11.96 -20.47
CA LEU A 469 -7.96 10.55 -20.70
C LEU A 469 -7.84 10.18 -22.19
N CYS A 470 -8.29 11.04 -23.11
CA CYS A 470 -8.10 10.81 -24.54
C CYS A 470 -6.61 10.81 -24.93
N LEU A 471 -5.82 11.76 -24.44
CA LEU A 471 -4.38 11.82 -24.67
C LEU A 471 -3.64 10.60 -24.10
N SER A 472 -4.01 10.14 -22.89
CA SER A 472 -3.48 8.89 -22.34
C SER A 472 -3.84 7.69 -23.21
N GLY A 473 -5.09 7.60 -23.70
CA GLY A 473 -5.49 6.55 -24.62
C GLY A 473 -4.67 6.53 -25.91
N LEU A 474 -4.46 7.68 -26.53
CA LEU A 474 -3.60 7.84 -27.70
C LEU A 474 -2.13 7.52 -27.41
N THR A 475 -1.62 7.92 -26.24
CA THR A 475 -0.27 7.58 -25.77
C THR A 475 -0.10 6.06 -25.68
N GLN A 476 -1.05 5.36 -25.06
CA GLN A 476 -1.02 3.90 -24.95
C GLN A 476 -1.10 3.22 -26.33
N GLN A 477 -1.87 3.77 -27.26
CA GLN A 477 -1.92 3.27 -28.64
C GLN A 477 -0.59 3.46 -29.38
N ALA A 478 0.05 4.62 -29.23
CA ALA A 478 1.36 4.87 -29.81
C ALA A 478 2.43 3.90 -29.25
N LEU A 479 2.37 3.61 -27.93
CA LEU A 479 3.22 2.57 -27.33
C LEU A 479 2.96 1.17 -27.93
N LEU A 480 1.70 0.81 -28.18
CA LEU A 480 1.35 -0.49 -28.80
C LEU A 480 1.87 -0.64 -30.23
N THR A 481 1.98 0.46 -30.97
CA THR A 481 2.56 0.49 -32.32
C THR A 481 4.06 0.75 -32.32
N ALA A 482 4.66 0.80 -31.12
CA ALA A 482 6.08 1.13 -30.89
C ALA A 482 6.52 2.50 -31.42
N ASP A 483 5.58 3.42 -31.63
CA ASP A 483 5.86 4.81 -31.94
C ASP A 483 6.18 5.59 -30.66
N CYS A 484 7.40 5.35 -30.16
CA CYS A 484 7.85 5.93 -28.91
C CYS A 484 7.95 7.46 -28.92
N ASP A 485 8.13 8.06 -30.10
CA ASP A 485 8.25 9.52 -30.23
C ASP A 485 6.87 10.19 -30.17
N ALA A 486 5.88 9.63 -30.87
CA ALA A 486 4.50 10.07 -30.75
C ALA A 486 3.96 9.84 -29.32
N ALA A 487 4.26 8.70 -28.70
CA ALA A 487 3.87 8.42 -27.32
C ALA A 487 4.45 9.47 -26.34
N LEU A 488 5.73 9.84 -26.51
CA LEU A 488 6.38 10.84 -25.68
C LEU A 488 5.78 12.24 -25.88
N ALA A 489 5.46 12.62 -27.12
CA ALA A 489 4.85 13.91 -27.42
C ALA A 489 3.47 14.04 -26.78
N LEU A 490 2.60 13.04 -26.96
CA LEU A 490 1.26 13.00 -26.40
C LEU A 490 1.27 12.97 -24.86
N ASN A 491 2.15 12.18 -24.27
CA ASN A 491 2.27 12.09 -22.81
C ASN A 491 2.76 13.42 -22.22
N ARG A 492 3.70 14.12 -22.87
CA ARG A 492 4.17 15.46 -22.45
C ARG A 492 3.04 16.48 -22.50
N GLU A 493 2.24 16.51 -23.57
CA GLU A 493 1.09 17.40 -23.68
C GLU A 493 0.11 17.14 -22.52
N ALA A 494 -0.21 15.87 -22.27
CA ALA A 494 -1.08 15.49 -21.17
C ALA A 494 -0.52 15.87 -19.80
N LEU A 495 0.77 15.64 -19.53
CA LEU A 495 1.43 16.03 -18.28
C LEU A 495 1.44 17.57 -18.08
N CYS A 496 1.70 18.34 -19.13
CA CYS A 496 1.61 19.80 -19.05
C CYS A 496 0.20 20.26 -18.66
N LEU A 497 -0.84 19.65 -19.23
CA LEU A 497 -2.23 19.97 -18.90
C LEU A 497 -2.56 19.58 -17.46
N ALA A 498 -2.19 18.37 -17.00
CA ALA A 498 -2.42 17.91 -15.63
C ALA A 498 -1.77 18.85 -14.60
N ARG A 499 -0.52 19.26 -14.85
CA ARG A 499 0.22 20.20 -14.00
C ARG A 499 -0.37 21.60 -13.99
N ALA A 500 -0.84 22.08 -15.15
CA ALA A 500 -1.53 23.38 -15.23
C ALA A 500 -2.83 23.41 -14.41
N GLN A 501 -3.49 22.26 -14.27
CA GLN A 501 -4.69 22.09 -13.43
C GLN A 501 -4.37 21.73 -11.97
N GLY A 502 -3.10 21.54 -11.61
CA GLY A 502 -2.68 21.17 -10.27
C GLY A 502 -3.10 19.75 -9.85
N SER A 503 -3.43 18.86 -10.80
CA SER A 503 -3.92 17.54 -10.53
C SER A 503 -2.78 16.52 -10.36
N LEU A 504 -2.39 16.25 -9.13
CA LEU A 504 -1.40 15.23 -8.81
C LEU A 504 -1.89 13.80 -9.16
N LEU A 505 -3.20 13.54 -9.08
CA LEU A 505 -3.76 12.23 -9.41
C LEU A 505 -3.63 11.92 -10.90
N PHE A 506 -3.96 12.88 -11.77
CA PHE A 506 -3.73 12.69 -13.20
C PHE A 506 -2.25 12.71 -13.56
N GLU A 507 -1.43 13.52 -12.90
CA GLU A 507 0.02 13.44 -13.08
C GLU A 507 0.53 12.02 -12.77
N GLY A 508 0.14 11.42 -11.65
CA GLY A 508 0.52 10.05 -11.29
C GLY A 508 0.02 8.99 -12.29
N LEU A 509 -1.18 9.17 -12.85
CA LEU A 509 -1.70 8.28 -13.90
C LEU A 509 -0.85 8.36 -15.17
N LEU A 510 -0.49 9.56 -15.60
CA LEU A 510 0.30 9.79 -16.82
C LEU A 510 1.76 9.39 -16.66
N GLU A 511 2.32 9.50 -15.45
CA GLU A 511 3.67 9.01 -15.15
C GLU A 511 3.76 7.47 -15.18
N LEU A 512 2.65 6.75 -15.03
CA LEU A 512 2.62 5.31 -15.31
C LEU A 512 2.83 5.01 -16.81
N ASP A 513 2.24 5.80 -17.70
CA ASP A 513 2.44 5.68 -19.16
C ASP A 513 3.89 6.08 -19.51
N HIS A 514 4.43 7.13 -18.87
CA HIS A 514 5.82 7.55 -19.04
C HIS A 514 6.83 6.49 -18.55
N ALA A 515 6.57 5.88 -17.40
CA ALA A 515 7.40 4.79 -16.90
C ALA A 515 7.42 3.59 -17.87
N GLN A 516 6.28 3.28 -18.49
CA GLN A 516 6.19 2.25 -19.50
C GLN A 516 7.02 2.58 -20.75
N LEU A 517 7.00 3.83 -21.20
CA LEU A 517 7.85 4.32 -22.29
C LEU A 517 9.34 4.17 -21.96
N LEU A 518 9.74 4.54 -20.73
CA LEU A 518 11.13 4.39 -20.28
C LEU A 518 11.55 2.91 -20.20
N GLU A 519 10.66 2.03 -19.73
CA GLU A 519 10.88 0.58 -19.73
C GLU A 519 11.13 0.05 -21.14
N GLN A 520 10.29 0.43 -22.10
CA GLN A 520 10.40 0.00 -23.49
C GLN A 520 11.72 0.47 -24.14
N ARG A 521 12.19 1.67 -23.81
CA ARG A 521 13.48 2.22 -24.23
C ARG A 521 14.69 1.67 -23.45
N GLY A 522 14.51 0.63 -22.62
CA GLY A 522 15.59 -0.02 -21.90
C GLY A 522 16.13 0.78 -20.71
N ALA A 523 15.33 1.67 -20.10
CA ALA A 523 15.70 2.49 -18.97
C ALA A 523 14.90 2.17 -17.69
N PRO A 524 14.85 0.90 -17.22
CA PRO A 524 13.99 0.48 -16.11
C PRO A 524 14.34 1.16 -14.78
N ARG A 525 15.62 1.49 -14.53
CA ARG A 525 16.02 2.23 -13.33
C ARG A 525 15.45 3.64 -13.29
N ARG A 526 15.37 4.33 -14.45
CA ARG A 526 14.76 5.65 -14.53
C ARG A 526 13.25 5.57 -14.32
N ALA A 527 12.60 4.55 -14.87
CA ALA A 527 11.19 4.26 -14.66
C ALA A 527 10.89 4.01 -13.17
N GLU A 528 11.73 3.22 -12.48
CA GLU A 528 11.58 2.94 -11.05
C GLU A 528 11.75 4.21 -10.20
N SER A 529 12.77 5.02 -10.45
CA SER A 529 12.97 6.30 -9.74
C SER A 529 11.77 7.22 -9.89
N LEU A 530 11.24 7.36 -11.12
CA LEU A 530 10.06 8.16 -11.41
C LEU A 530 8.85 7.69 -10.62
N LEU A 531 8.59 6.37 -10.63
CA LEU A 531 7.44 5.81 -9.91
C LEU A 531 7.61 5.85 -8.39
N ALA A 532 8.83 5.74 -7.88
CA ALA A 532 9.10 5.90 -6.45
C ALA A 532 8.78 7.32 -5.97
N ASP A 533 9.21 8.33 -6.76
CA ASP A 533 8.98 9.73 -6.43
C ASP A 533 7.48 10.10 -6.43
N ILE A 534 6.76 9.69 -7.48
CA ILE A 534 5.31 9.95 -7.54
C ILE A 534 4.53 9.16 -6.49
N HIS A 535 4.96 7.93 -6.16
CA HIS A 535 4.38 7.15 -5.09
C HIS A 535 4.50 7.87 -3.74
N GLU A 536 5.68 8.39 -3.41
CA GLU A 536 5.88 9.15 -2.17
C GLU A 536 5.00 10.39 -2.10
N LEU A 537 4.85 11.12 -3.20
CA LEU A 537 3.99 12.30 -3.27
C LEU A 537 2.51 11.94 -3.07
N LEU A 538 2.05 10.86 -3.68
CA LEU A 538 0.68 10.38 -3.57
C LEU A 538 0.36 9.82 -2.17
N CYS A 539 1.32 9.19 -1.50
CA CYS A 539 1.14 8.71 -0.12
C CYS A 539 0.92 9.84 0.89
N ARG A 540 1.34 11.06 0.56
CA ARG A 540 1.15 12.25 1.43
C ARG A 540 -0.20 12.93 1.24
N GLN A 541 -1.03 12.46 0.30
CA GLN A 541 -2.38 13.00 0.09
C GLN A 541 -3.31 12.59 1.23
N ALA A 542 -4.11 13.52 1.72
CA ALA A 542 -5.09 13.28 2.79
C ALA A 542 -6.12 12.20 2.40
N ASP A 543 -6.54 12.19 1.14
CA ASP A 543 -7.39 11.13 0.57
C ASP A 543 -6.51 10.14 -0.20
N ARG A 544 -6.14 9.05 0.45
CA ARG A 544 -5.26 8.02 -0.12
C ARG A 544 -5.76 7.54 -1.49
N PRO A 545 -5.01 7.77 -2.59
CA PRO A 545 -5.41 7.35 -3.93
C PRO A 545 -5.10 5.85 -4.15
N THR A 546 -5.79 5.00 -3.40
CA THR A 546 -5.55 3.54 -3.36
C THR A 546 -5.50 2.89 -4.74
N PRO A 547 -6.41 3.18 -5.71
CA PRO A 547 -6.33 2.58 -7.04
C PRO A 547 -5.02 2.93 -7.76
N LEU A 548 -4.59 4.16 -7.67
CA LEU A 548 -3.39 4.64 -8.35
C LEU A 548 -2.12 4.10 -7.68
N LEU A 549 -2.08 4.08 -6.35
CA LEU A 549 -0.98 3.47 -5.58
C LEU A 549 -0.85 1.98 -5.91
N GLY A 550 -1.99 1.26 -6.03
CA GLY A 550 -2.00 -0.13 -6.45
C GLY A 550 -1.39 -0.34 -7.84
N ARG A 551 -1.75 0.49 -8.83
CA ARG A 551 -1.19 0.45 -10.19
C ARG A 551 0.31 0.73 -10.21
N ILE A 552 0.75 1.74 -9.44
CA ILE A 552 2.17 2.09 -9.31
C ILE A 552 2.94 0.93 -8.69
N ALA A 553 2.43 0.33 -7.61
CA ALA A 553 3.06 -0.82 -6.97
C ALA A 553 3.20 -2.00 -7.93
N LEU A 554 2.15 -2.34 -8.70
CA LEU A 554 2.22 -3.40 -9.72
C LEU A 554 3.27 -3.12 -10.79
N ARG A 555 3.40 -1.87 -11.24
CA ARG A 555 4.42 -1.49 -12.23
C ARG A 555 5.82 -1.57 -11.63
N ARG A 556 6.02 -1.10 -10.40
CA ARG A 556 7.28 -1.22 -9.67
C ARG A 556 7.67 -2.69 -9.45
N GLY A 557 6.68 -3.55 -9.10
CA GLY A 557 6.88 -4.99 -9.00
C GLY A 557 7.39 -5.61 -10.32
N ARG A 558 6.82 -5.20 -11.45
CA ARG A 558 7.29 -5.64 -12.78
C ARG A 558 8.73 -5.17 -13.06
N LEU A 559 9.05 -3.91 -12.75
CA LEU A 559 10.41 -3.37 -12.94
C LEU A 559 11.43 -4.08 -12.03
N ALA A 560 11.09 -4.33 -10.77
CA ALA A 560 11.95 -5.08 -9.84
C ALA A 560 12.18 -6.53 -10.34
N LEU A 561 11.11 -7.19 -10.80
CA LEU A 561 11.20 -8.52 -11.39
C LEU A 561 12.14 -8.55 -12.61
N SER A 562 12.00 -7.58 -13.54
CA SER A 562 12.86 -7.49 -14.73
C SER A 562 14.34 -7.32 -14.37
N GLN A 563 14.63 -6.73 -13.20
CA GLN A 563 15.97 -6.53 -12.66
C GLN A 563 16.46 -7.71 -11.80
N GLY A 564 15.68 -8.78 -11.65
CA GLY A 564 16.03 -9.96 -10.84
C GLY A 564 15.94 -9.73 -9.33
N GLN A 565 15.14 -8.75 -8.88
CA GLN A 565 14.92 -8.42 -7.48
C GLN A 565 13.63 -9.07 -6.97
N ASP A 566 13.61 -10.39 -6.86
CA ASP A 566 12.41 -11.17 -6.59
C ASP A 566 11.73 -10.85 -5.25
N GLU A 567 12.49 -10.55 -4.20
CA GLU A 567 11.95 -10.18 -2.89
C GLU A 567 11.18 -8.85 -2.97
N ALA A 568 11.82 -7.81 -3.51
CA ALA A 568 11.18 -6.51 -3.70
C ALA A 568 9.97 -6.61 -4.65
N ALA A 569 10.07 -7.41 -5.72
CA ALA A 569 8.97 -7.65 -6.65
C ALA A 569 7.78 -8.30 -5.93
N SER A 570 8.03 -9.29 -5.06
CA SER A 570 6.99 -9.96 -4.27
C SER A 570 6.22 -8.98 -3.38
N GLU A 571 6.93 -8.11 -2.66
CA GLU A 571 6.33 -7.08 -1.80
C GLU A 571 5.46 -6.10 -2.60
N PHE A 572 5.98 -5.60 -3.72
CA PHE A 572 5.24 -4.70 -4.60
C PHE A 572 4.00 -5.36 -5.20
N PHE A 573 4.11 -6.60 -5.70
CA PHE A 573 2.94 -7.30 -6.23
C PHE A 573 1.91 -7.62 -5.16
N GLN A 574 2.32 -7.95 -3.94
CA GLN A 574 1.41 -8.19 -2.83
C GLN A 574 0.66 -6.91 -2.43
N SER A 575 1.37 -5.80 -2.28
CA SER A 575 0.77 -4.51 -1.97
C SER A 575 -0.15 -4.04 -3.09
N GLY A 576 0.33 -4.05 -4.34
CA GLY A 576 -0.44 -3.60 -5.49
C GLY A 576 -1.67 -4.44 -5.77
N LEU A 577 -1.58 -5.77 -5.61
CA LEU A 577 -2.71 -6.68 -5.75
C LEU A 577 -3.80 -6.38 -4.70
N ARG A 578 -3.42 -6.21 -3.44
CA ARG A 578 -4.35 -5.86 -2.36
C ARG A 578 -5.10 -4.55 -2.66
N ASP A 579 -4.38 -3.51 -3.06
CA ASP A 579 -4.95 -2.19 -3.33
C ASP A 579 -5.86 -2.22 -4.59
N CYS A 580 -5.46 -2.94 -5.65
CA CYS A 580 -6.28 -3.12 -6.86
C CYS A 580 -7.53 -3.99 -6.61
N LEU A 581 -7.45 -5.02 -5.77
CA LEU A 581 -8.62 -5.82 -5.40
C LEU A 581 -9.61 -4.99 -4.58
N HIS A 582 -9.11 -4.23 -3.61
CA HIS A 582 -9.92 -3.37 -2.77
C HIS A 582 -10.66 -2.29 -3.57
N SER A 583 -10.01 -1.69 -4.55
CA SER A 583 -10.58 -0.66 -5.44
C SER A 583 -11.32 -1.22 -6.66
N GLN A 584 -11.48 -2.53 -6.78
CA GLN A 584 -12.06 -3.23 -7.94
C GLN A 584 -11.34 -2.96 -9.27
N ASP A 585 -10.08 -2.57 -9.25
CA ASP A 585 -9.30 -2.37 -10.48
C ASP A 585 -9.02 -3.69 -11.19
N LYS A 586 -9.36 -3.76 -12.51
CA LYS A 586 -9.06 -4.94 -13.34
C LYS A 586 -7.57 -5.26 -13.40
N ARG A 587 -6.69 -4.30 -13.14
CA ARG A 587 -5.23 -4.49 -13.15
C ARG A 587 -4.72 -5.40 -12.03
N ALA A 588 -5.57 -5.78 -11.06
CA ALA A 588 -5.28 -6.86 -10.11
C ALA A 588 -4.79 -8.14 -10.80
N LEU A 589 -5.21 -8.41 -12.05
CA LEU A 589 -4.72 -9.53 -12.86
C LEU A 589 -3.19 -9.55 -12.95
N TYR A 590 -2.55 -8.40 -13.15
CA TYR A 590 -1.09 -8.31 -13.26
C TYR A 590 -0.38 -8.59 -11.93
N GLY A 591 -1.05 -8.38 -10.79
CA GLY A 591 -0.55 -8.76 -9.48
C GLY A 591 -0.43 -10.28 -9.35
N PHE A 592 -1.47 -11.02 -9.76
CA PHE A 592 -1.42 -12.48 -9.78
C PHE A 592 -0.37 -13.02 -10.75
N LEU A 593 -0.25 -12.43 -11.93
CA LEU A 593 0.77 -12.80 -12.91
C LEU A 593 2.19 -12.59 -12.39
N GLY A 594 2.42 -11.44 -11.73
CA GLY A 594 3.71 -11.14 -11.12
C GLY A 594 4.07 -12.10 -9.99
N GLN A 595 3.11 -12.40 -9.09
CA GLN A 595 3.31 -13.40 -8.03
C GLN A 595 3.57 -14.80 -8.59
N ALA A 596 2.90 -15.17 -9.69
CA ALA A 596 3.14 -16.44 -10.36
C ALA A 596 4.57 -16.51 -10.90
N GLN A 597 5.09 -15.43 -11.50
CA GLN A 597 6.45 -15.39 -12.01
C GLN A 597 7.49 -15.46 -10.89
N VAL A 598 7.27 -14.74 -9.77
CA VAL A 598 8.16 -14.84 -8.58
C VAL A 598 8.20 -16.26 -8.04
N ALA A 599 7.04 -16.94 -7.93
CA ALA A 599 6.98 -18.34 -7.49
C ALA A 599 7.73 -19.28 -8.45
N ALA A 600 7.59 -19.07 -9.76
CA ALA A 600 8.31 -19.85 -10.76
C ALA A 600 9.85 -19.64 -10.70
N ASN A 601 10.32 -18.42 -10.43
CA ASN A 601 11.73 -18.13 -10.21
C ASN A 601 12.29 -18.89 -8.99
N GLN A 602 11.44 -19.13 -7.99
CA GLN A 602 11.76 -19.92 -6.80
C GLN A 602 11.55 -21.43 -7.01
N HIS A 603 11.28 -21.88 -8.23
CA HIS A 603 10.95 -23.27 -8.59
C HIS A 603 9.65 -23.82 -8.00
N ASP A 604 8.81 -23.00 -7.37
CA ASP A 604 7.49 -23.41 -6.88
C ASP A 604 6.42 -23.24 -7.98
N TYR A 605 6.45 -24.17 -8.94
CA TYR A 605 5.48 -24.15 -10.04
C TYR A 605 4.05 -24.48 -9.58
N ALA A 606 3.88 -25.18 -8.44
CA ALA A 606 2.55 -25.46 -7.90
C ALA A 606 1.87 -24.14 -7.50
N LEU A 607 2.55 -23.32 -6.71
CA LEU A 607 2.10 -22.00 -6.33
C LEU A 607 1.94 -21.07 -7.55
N ALA A 608 2.86 -21.14 -8.51
CA ALA A 608 2.79 -20.32 -9.73
C ALA A 608 1.49 -20.57 -10.50
N PHE A 609 1.13 -21.85 -10.73
CA PHE A 609 -0.13 -22.19 -11.41
C PHE A 609 -1.37 -21.89 -10.55
N ASP A 610 -1.28 -21.95 -9.22
CA ASP A 610 -2.37 -21.51 -8.34
C ASP A 610 -2.66 -20.03 -8.52
N ARG A 611 -1.63 -19.19 -8.59
CA ARG A 611 -1.79 -17.75 -8.85
C ARG A 611 -2.41 -17.46 -10.22
N LEU A 612 -2.05 -18.23 -11.25
CA LEU A 612 -2.71 -18.10 -12.56
C LEU A 612 -4.19 -18.49 -12.51
N ARG A 613 -4.56 -19.53 -11.73
CA ARG A 613 -5.96 -19.89 -11.49
C ARG A 613 -6.73 -18.78 -10.76
N ASP A 614 -6.09 -18.10 -9.81
CA ASP A 614 -6.71 -16.96 -9.12
C ASP A 614 -6.98 -15.81 -10.10
N ALA A 615 -6.06 -15.55 -11.04
CA ALA A 615 -6.27 -14.59 -12.12
C ALA A 615 -7.45 -14.98 -13.03
N GLU A 616 -7.55 -16.24 -13.45
CA GLU A 616 -8.68 -16.73 -14.23
C GLU A 616 -10.02 -16.61 -13.50
N ARG A 617 -10.06 -16.92 -12.20
CA ARG A 617 -11.25 -16.73 -11.37
C ARG A 617 -11.68 -15.27 -11.33
N LEU A 618 -10.73 -14.35 -11.17
CA LEU A 618 -11.03 -12.92 -11.19
C LEU A 618 -11.61 -12.46 -12.53
N MET A 619 -11.06 -12.96 -13.66
CA MET A 619 -11.59 -12.67 -15.00
C MET A 619 -13.04 -13.14 -15.14
N GLN A 620 -13.34 -14.35 -14.70
CA GLN A 620 -14.69 -14.92 -14.76
C GLN A 620 -15.67 -14.15 -13.88
N GLN A 621 -15.28 -13.84 -12.63
CA GLN A 621 -16.11 -13.09 -11.69
C GLN A 621 -16.47 -11.69 -12.18
N ARG A 622 -15.55 -11.03 -12.88
CA ARG A 622 -15.72 -9.67 -13.40
C ARG A 622 -16.14 -9.62 -14.86
N GLN A 623 -16.39 -10.76 -15.48
CA GLN A 623 -16.77 -10.87 -16.90
C GLN A 623 -15.78 -10.16 -17.85
N ILE A 624 -14.49 -10.19 -17.52
CA ILE A 624 -13.44 -9.62 -18.36
C ILE A 624 -13.29 -10.51 -19.61
N PRO A 625 -13.32 -9.94 -20.83
CA PRO A 625 -13.29 -10.74 -22.04
C PRO A 625 -12.03 -11.61 -22.15
N ASP A 626 -12.23 -12.91 -22.33
CA ASP A 626 -11.17 -13.91 -22.55
C ASP A 626 -10.22 -13.53 -23.67
N THR A 627 -10.79 -12.94 -24.72
CA THR A 627 -10.07 -12.64 -25.96
C THR A 627 -8.92 -11.66 -25.80
N VAL A 628 -8.99 -10.77 -24.79
CA VAL A 628 -7.98 -9.74 -24.56
C VAL A 628 -6.94 -10.20 -23.54
N TYR A 629 -7.35 -10.81 -22.42
CA TYR A 629 -6.46 -11.15 -21.31
C TYR A 629 -5.98 -12.60 -21.31
N ARG A 630 -6.71 -13.52 -21.89
CA ARG A 630 -6.34 -14.95 -21.93
C ARG A 630 -5.00 -15.21 -22.63
N GLY A 631 -4.66 -14.38 -23.62
CA GLY A 631 -3.36 -14.46 -24.30
C GLY A 631 -2.19 -14.25 -23.36
N VAL A 632 -2.30 -13.30 -22.43
CA VAL A 632 -1.26 -13.03 -21.41
C VAL A 632 -1.13 -14.23 -20.46
N LEU A 633 -2.25 -14.77 -19.96
CA LEU A 633 -2.24 -15.93 -19.06
C LEU A 633 -1.60 -17.15 -19.72
N LEU A 634 -1.96 -17.43 -20.97
CA LEU A 634 -1.41 -18.58 -21.72
C LEU A 634 0.06 -18.37 -22.11
N GLN A 635 0.48 -17.14 -22.39
CA GLN A 635 1.89 -16.81 -22.62
C GLN A 635 2.71 -17.12 -21.37
N VAL A 636 2.29 -16.66 -20.19
CA VAL A 636 2.97 -16.91 -18.91
C VAL A 636 2.95 -18.41 -18.55
N SER A 637 1.80 -19.08 -18.70
CA SER A 637 1.70 -20.52 -18.46
C SER A 637 2.64 -21.32 -19.40
N SER A 638 2.73 -20.93 -20.67
CA SER A 638 3.59 -21.58 -21.66
C SER A 638 5.06 -21.41 -21.31
N HIS A 639 5.43 -20.27 -20.77
CA HIS A 639 6.77 -20.01 -20.27
C HIS A 639 7.14 -21.01 -19.14
N PHE A 640 6.24 -21.22 -18.19
CA PHE A 640 6.43 -22.19 -17.09
C PHE A 640 6.49 -23.63 -17.59
N TRP A 641 5.66 -24.01 -18.57
CA TRP A 641 5.73 -25.35 -19.18
C TRP A 641 7.06 -25.60 -19.88
N LEU A 642 7.64 -24.59 -20.58
CA LEU A 642 8.95 -24.70 -21.18
C LEU A 642 10.05 -24.89 -20.13
N GLN A 643 10.01 -24.15 -19.03
CA GLN A 643 10.93 -24.30 -17.91
C GLN A 643 10.84 -25.70 -17.25
N GLN A 644 9.66 -26.31 -17.26
CA GLN A 644 9.43 -27.67 -16.78
C GLN A 644 9.74 -28.78 -17.79
N GLY A 645 10.25 -28.45 -18.99
CA GLY A 645 10.50 -29.44 -20.04
C GLY A 645 9.23 -30.04 -20.66
N ARG A 646 8.13 -29.26 -20.72
CA ARG A 646 6.84 -29.67 -21.29
C ARG A 646 6.47 -28.85 -22.56
N PRO A 647 7.29 -28.90 -23.64
CA PRO A 647 7.11 -28.04 -24.81
C PRO A 647 5.82 -28.34 -25.58
N GLN A 648 5.24 -29.55 -25.50
CA GLN A 648 3.99 -29.88 -26.17
C GLN A 648 2.83 -29.04 -25.69
N LEU A 649 2.67 -28.88 -24.36
CA LEU A 649 1.62 -28.07 -23.76
C LEU A 649 1.76 -26.59 -24.17
N ALA A 650 2.99 -26.07 -24.13
CA ALA A 650 3.29 -24.73 -24.56
C ALA A 650 2.91 -24.51 -26.05
N ARG A 651 3.34 -25.41 -26.94
CA ARG A 651 3.02 -25.33 -28.37
C ARG A 651 1.53 -25.29 -28.64
N GLU A 652 0.76 -26.20 -28.04
CA GLU A 652 -0.70 -26.27 -28.23
C GLU A 652 -1.40 -24.98 -27.78
N ALA A 653 -1.06 -24.48 -26.62
CA ALA A 653 -1.64 -23.26 -26.07
C ALA A 653 -1.28 -22.04 -26.92
N LEU A 654 0.01 -21.85 -27.23
CA LEU A 654 0.50 -20.71 -28.00
C LEU A 654 -0.04 -20.72 -29.47
N THR A 655 -0.13 -21.89 -30.11
CA THR A 655 -0.70 -22.00 -31.45
C THR A 655 -2.16 -21.57 -31.47
N ARG A 656 -2.94 -21.99 -30.47
CA ARG A 656 -4.36 -21.61 -30.34
C ARG A 656 -4.53 -20.11 -30.13
N VAL A 657 -3.74 -19.52 -29.27
CA VAL A 657 -3.79 -18.08 -28.97
C VAL A 657 -3.35 -17.25 -30.18
N LEU A 658 -2.28 -17.67 -30.86
CA LEU A 658 -1.75 -16.96 -32.02
C LEU A 658 -2.75 -16.93 -33.22
N ARG A 659 -3.48 -18.03 -33.44
CA ARG A 659 -4.59 -18.04 -34.45
C ARG A 659 -5.66 -16.99 -34.12
N HIS A 660 -5.94 -16.79 -32.83
CA HIS A 660 -6.89 -15.77 -32.41
C HIS A 660 -6.41 -14.35 -32.71
N TYR A 661 -5.14 -14.06 -32.43
CA TYR A 661 -4.55 -12.73 -32.71
C TYR A 661 -4.31 -12.47 -34.24
N ARG A 662 -4.16 -13.49 -35.06
CA ARG A 662 -3.93 -13.39 -36.50
C ARG A 662 -5.18 -13.57 -37.35
N GLY A 663 -6.32 -13.87 -36.75
CA GLY A 663 -7.59 -14.10 -37.48
C GLY A 663 -8.18 -12.81 -38.06
N PRO A 664 -9.22 -12.89 -38.88
CA PRO A 664 -9.88 -11.72 -39.45
C PRO A 664 -10.48 -10.76 -38.44
N ASN A 665 -10.74 -11.25 -37.22
CA ASN A 665 -11.16 -10.45 -36.05
C ASN A 665 -10.02 -10.26 -35.03
N ALA A 666 -8.77 -10.20 -35.52
CA ALA A 666 -7.60 -10.02 -34.64
C ALA A 666 -7.76 -8.79 -33.74
N ARG A 667 -7.50 -9.00 -32.48
CA ARG A 667 -7.48 -7.95 -31.48
C ARG A 667 -6.05 -7.68 -31.05
N GLN A 668 -5.76 -6.43 -30.75
CA GLN A 668 -4.46 -6.03 -30.20
C GLN A 668 -4.28 -6.58 -28.79
N ALA A 669 -3.03 -6.75 -28.38
CA ALA A 669 -2.71 -7.10 -27.00
C ALA A 669 -3.15 -5.99 -26.03
N PRO A 670 -3.47 -6.32 -24.76
CA PRO A 670 -3.76 -5.31 -23.76
C PRO A 670 -2.64 -4.27 -23.63
N PRO A 671 -2.96 -2.99 -23.35
CA PRO A 671 -1.97 -1.91 -23.31
C PRO A 671 -0.78 -2.13 -22.38
N ALA A 672 -0.95 -2.94 -21.33
CA ALA A 672 0.12 -3.26 -20.40
C ALA A 672 1.11 -4.35 -20.86
N THR A 673 0.89 -4.95 -22.02
CA THR A 673 1.71 -6.06 -22.58
C THR A 673 2.03 -5.81 -24.05
N LEU A 674 2.90 -4.83 -24.27
CA LEU A 674 3.19 -4.29 -25.61
C LEU A 674 3.69 -5.32 -26.63
N GLU A 675 4.58 -6.22 -26.17
CA GLU A 675 5.22 -7.21 -27.04
C GLU A 675 4.56 -8.60 -26.96
N LEU A 676 3.30 -8.68 -26.52
CA LEU A 676 2.65 -9.98 -26.28
C LEU A 676 2.69 -10.90 -27.48
N ILE A 677 2.38 -10.42 -28.69
CA ILE A 677 2.34 -11.25 -29.88
C ILE A 677 3.76 -11.76 -30.23
N ALA A 678 4.75 -10.88 -30.19
CA ALA A 678 6.14 -11.26 -30.44
C ALA A 678 6.65 -12.27 -29.38
N ARG A 679 6.28 -12.10 -28.10
CA ARG A 679 6.60 -13.06 -27.05
C ARG A 679 5.91 -14.41 -27.24
N ILE A 680 4.65 -14.43 -27.65
CA ILE A 680 3.94 -15.68 -28.00
C ILE A 680 4.65 -16.38 -29.18
N GLU A 681 5.09 -15.64 -30.17
CA GLU A 681 5.76 -16.20 -31.35
C GLU A 681 7.13 -16.78 -31.04
N TYR A 682 7.98 -16.09 -30.31
CA TYR A 682 9.29 -16.64 -29.96
C TYR A 682 9.18 -17.84 -29.02
N LEU A 683 8.27 -17.82 -28.04
CA LEU A 683 8.01 -18.98 -27.18
C LEU A 683 7.49 -20.19 -27.98
N LEU A 684 6.67 -19.93 -29.01
CA LEU A 684 6.21 -20.99 -29.92
C LEU A 684 7.37 -21.58 -30.69
N VAL A 685 8.28 -20.76 -31.25
CA VAL A 685 9.51 -21.21 -31.92
C VAL A 685 10.37 -22.06 -31.01
N LEU A 686 10.57 -21.62 -29.73
CA LEU A 686 11.29 -22.40 -28.74
C LEU A 686 10.62 -23.76 -28.49
N ALA A 687 9.30 -23.79 -28.27
CA ALA A 687 8.56 -25.02 -28.03
C ALA A 687 8.68 -26.00 -29.25
N GLU A 688 8.52 -25.49 -30.46
CA GLU A 688 8.63 -26.28 -31.69
C GLU A 688 10.07 -26.79 -31.91
N THR A 689 11.10 -26.01 -31.56
CA THR A 689 12.52 -26.40 -31.64
C THR A 689 12.83 -27.54 -30.67
N HIS A 690 12.39 -27.44 -29.42
CA HIS A 690 12.54 -28.55 -28.46
C HIS A 690 11.83 -29.83 -28.89
N LEU A 691 10.77 -29.73 -29.71
CA LEU A 691 10.06 -30.87 -30.27
C LEU A 691 10.62 -31.36 -31.60
N GLN A 692 11.66 -30.71 -32.14
CA GLN A 692 12.23 -30.96 -33.49
C GLN A 692 11.18 -30.88 -34.60
N GLN A 693 10.18 -30.02 -34.48
CA GLN A 693 9.04 -29.88 -35.40
C GLN A 693 9.00 -28.54 -36.11
N VAL A 694 10.03 -27.73 -36.03
CA VAL A 694 10.05 -26.38 -36.58
C VAL A 694 10.74 -26.36 -37.93
N LYS A 695 10.20 -25.53 -38.85
CA LYS A 695 10.89 -25.15 -40.09
C LYS A 695 11.49 -23.78 -39.93
N GLN A 696 12.79 -23.64 -40.24
CA GLN A 696 13.51 -22.37 -40.25
C GLN A 696 13.36 -21.55 -38.97
N PRO A 697 13.66 -22.12 -37.78
CA PRO A 697 13.45 -21.43 -36.49
C PRO A 697 14.23 -20.13 -36.38
N LEU A 698 15.46 -20.12 -36.85
CA LEU A 698 16.35 -18.95 -36.77
C LEU A 698 15.88 -17.80 -37.65
N GLU A 699 15.35 -18.09 -38.85
CA GLU A 699 14.80 -17.04 -39.72
C GLU A 699 13.58 -16.37 -39.10
N ARG A 700 12.71 -17.16 -38.46
CA ARG A 700 11.54 -16.61 -37.74
C ARG A 700 11.95 -15.71 -36.56
N LEU A 701 12.94 -16.14 -35.75
CA LEU A 701 13.46 -15.31 -34.65
C LEU A 701 14.17 -14.06 -35.14
N LYS A 702 14.95 -14.14 -36.24
CA LYS A 702 15.60 -12.97 -36.84
C LYS A 702 14.60 -11.94 -37.34
N ALA A 703 13.51 -12.38 -37.97
CA ALA A 703 12.45 -11.47 -38.41
C ALA A 703 11.79 -10.72 -37.24
N LEU A 704 11.61 -11.39 -36.08
CA LEU A 704 11.13 -10.76 -34.86
C LEU A 704 12.18 -9.80 -34.27
N LEU A 705 13.45 -10.17 -34.35
CA LEU A 705 14.56 -9.33 -33.88
C LEU A 705 14.68 -8.06 -34.71
N ASP A 706 14.63 -8.18 -36.07
CA ASP A 706 14.65 -7.04 -36.99
C ASP A 706 13.50 -6.07 -36.66
N HIS A 707 12.30 -6.61 -36.40
CA HIS A 707 11.15 -5.82 -36.00
C HIS A 707 11.40 -5.10 -34.67
N ALA A 708 11.93 -5.80 -33.65
CA ALA A 708 12.22 -5.19 -32.33
C ALA A 708 13.28 -4.08 -32.44
N GLN A 709 14.30 -4.28 -33.27
CA GLN A 709 15.35 -3.29 -33.54
C GLN A 709 14.83 -2.05 -34.28
N GLN A 710 14.02 -2.23 -35.30
CA GLN A 710 13.40 -1.12 -36.02
C GLN A 710 12.57 -0.20 -35.16
N HIS A 711 11.96 -0.74 -34.11
CA HIS A 711 11.09 -0.01 -33.19
C HIS A 711 11.77 0.33 -31.85
N GLY A 712 13.08 0.04 -31.69
CA GLY A 712 13.83 0.36 -30.48
C GLY A 712 13.36 -0.35 -29.20
N MET A 713 12.79 -1.56 -29.34
CA MET A 713 12.28 -2.36 -28.21
C MET A 713 13.39 -3.15 -27.51
N LEU A 714 14.27 -2.46 -26.79
CA LEU A 714 15.51 -3.04 -26.26
C LEU A 714 15.31 -4.25 -25.33
N ALA A 715 14.21 -4.27 -24.56
CA ALA A 715 13.90 -5.41 -23.70
C ALA A 715 13.58 -6.67 -24.51
N LEU A 716 12.71 -6.53 -25.51
CA LEU A 716 12.36 -7.62 -26.40
C LEU A 716 13.55 -8.07 -27.26
N GLU A 717 14.39 -7.13 -27.69
CA GLU A 717 15.63 -7.43 -28.40
C GLU A 717 16.56 -8.33 -27.58
N ALA A 718 16.75 -8.03 -26.27
CA ALA A 718 17.53 -8.85 -25.38
C ALA A 718 16.95 -10.28 -25.24
N GLU A 719 15.65 -10.41 -25.03
CA GLU A 719 14.96 -11.70 -24.97
C GLU A 719 15.12 -12.52 -26.26
N LEU A 720 14.99 -11.87 -27.42
CA LEU A 720 15.14 -12.53 -28.73
C LEU A 720 16.59 -12.96 -29.02
N GLN A 721 17.59 -12.15 -28.65
CA GLN A 721 18.98 -12.55 -28.79
C GLN A 721 19.29 -13.80 -27.94
N LEU A 722 18.80 -13.85 -26.71
CA LEU A 722 18.94 -15.03 -25.85
C LEU A 722 18.17 -16.24 -26.40
N ALA A 723 16.99 -16.05 -27.02
CA ALA A 723 16.25 -17.11 -27.66
C ALA A 723 16.96 -17.63 -28.95
N ILE A 724 17.59 -16.74 -29.73
CA ILE A 724 18.43 -17.13 -30.89
C ILE A 724 19.64 -17.93 -30.42
N CYS A 725 20.26 -17.53 -29.32
CA CYS A 725 21.35 -18.29 -28.70
C CYS A 725 20.92 -19.74 -28.37
N GLU A 726 19.78 -19.89 -27.68
CA GLU A 726 19.22 -21.21 -27.31
C GLU A 726 18.90 -22.05 -28.53
N VAL A 727 18.24 -21.50 -29.53
CA VAL A 727 17.86 -22.22 -30.76
C VAL A 727 19.09 -22.57 -31.59
N ALA A 728 20.05 -21.66 -31.75
CA ALA A 728 21.30 -21.92 -32.51
C ALA A 728 22.12 -23.05 -31.87
N ASP A 729 22.19 -23.11 -30.54
CA ASP A 729 22.83 -24.23 -29.85
C ASP A 729 22.12 -25.56 -30.11
N LEU A 730 20.79 -25.58 -30.03
CA LEU A 730 19.96 -26.78 -30.28
C LEU A 730 20.02 -27.22 -31.75
N THR A 731 20.23 -26.31 -32.72
CA THR A 731 20.34 -26.61 -34.14
C THR A 731 21.77 -26.89 -34.61
N GLY A 732 22.77 -26.79 -33.70
CA GLY A 732 24.16 -27.11 -33.99
C GLY A 732 24.94 -25.98 -34.69
N GLU A 733 24.56 -24.72 -34.43
CA GLU A 733 25.26 -23.52 -34.93
C GLU A 733 26.00 -22.76 -33.83
N PRO A 734 27.10 -23.30 -33.29
CA PRO A 734 27.74 -22.76 -32.06
C PRO A 734 28.32 -21.35 -32.23
N ALA A 735 28.77 -20.99 -33.46
CA ALA A 735 29.28 -19.65 -33.74
C ALA A 735 28.17 -18.59 -33.63
N LEU A 736 26.98 -18.88 -34.13
CA LEU A 736 25.81 -18.02 -34.04
C LEU A 736 25.31 -17.96 -32.59
N ALA A 737 25.29 -19.11 -31.89
CA ALA A 737 24.89 -19.16 -30.48
C ALA A 737 25.76 -18.25 -29.61
N LYS A 738 27.10 -18.30 -29.80
CA LYS A 738 28.03 -17.44 -29.08
C LYS A 738 27.85 -15.95 -29.42
N SER A 739 27.69 -15.62 -30.70
CA SER A 739 27.48 -14.23 -31.12
C SER A 739 26.16 -13.64 -30.54
N ALA A 740 25.08 -14.43 -30.63
CA ALA A 740 23.79 -14.02 -30.08
C ALA A 740 23.82 -13.87 -28.55
N LEU A 741 24.55 -14.77 -27.84
CA LEU A 741 24.74 -14.67 -26.41
C LEU A 741 25.45 -13.37 -26.03
N GLN A 742 26.55 -13.04 -26.71
CA GLN A 742 27.30 -11.81 -26.45
C GLN A 742 26.44 -10.56 -26.67
N ALA A 743 25.69 -10.50 -27.78
CA ALA A 743 24.75 -9.40 -28.06
C ALA A 743 23.66 -9.31 -26.98
N GLY A 744 23.08 -10.45 -26.58
CA GLY A 744 22.07 -10.51 -25.52
C GLY A 744 22.61 -10.07 -24.16
N LEU A 745 23.80 -10.52 -23.76
CA LEU A 745 24.46 -10.12 -22.52
C LEU A 745 24.79 -8.64 -22.45
N GLU A 746 25.21 -8.04 -23.58
CA GLU A 746 25.46 -6.60 -23.68
C GLU A 746 24.17 -5.80 -23.41
N LEU A 747 23.03 -6.21 -24.00
CA LEU A 747 21.74 -5.60 -23.78
C LEU A 747 21.25 -5.81 -22.33
N VAL A 748 21.42 -7.01 -21.77
CA VAL A 748 21.08 -7.33 -20.38
C VAL A 748 21.86 -6.43 -19.41
N ARG A 749 23.15 -6.23 -19.61
CA ARG A 749 23.96 -5.34 -18.78
C ARG A 749 23.54 -3.88 -18.94
N ARG A 750 23.40 -3.41 -20.19
CA ARG A 750 23.03 -2.02 -20.48
C ARG A 750 21.65 -1.64 -19.95
N CYS A 751 20.68 -2.55 -20.07
CA CYS A 751 19.28 -2.29 -19.70
C CYS A 751 18.90 -2.90 -18.35
N HIS A 752 19.81 -3.54 -17.63
CA HIS A 752 19.60 -4.21 -16.35
C HIS A 752 18.47 -5.27 -16.36
N LEU A 753 18.37 -6.08 -17.41
CA LEU A 753 17.31 -7.05 -17.66
C LEU A 753 17.69 -8.46 -17.18
N GLN A 754 17.95 -8.64 -15.89
CA GLN A 754 18.41 -9.90 -15.32
C GLN A 754 17.43 -11.05 -15.45
N GLN A 755 16.12 -10.77 -15.48
CA GLN A 755 15.08 -11.79 -15.59
C GLN A 755 15.22 -12.62 -16.87
N ALA A 756 15.49 -12.00 -18.02
CA ALA A 756 15.63 -12.70 -19.29
C ALA A 756 16.79 -13.72 -19.25
N LEU A 757 17.90 -13.38 -18.60
CA LEU A 757 19.04 -14.26 -18.41
C LEU A 757 18.71 -15.40 -17.43
N SER A 758 18.00 -15.11 -16.34
CA SER A 758 17.56 -16.12 -15.37
C SER A 758 16.64 -17.13 -16.02
N GLU A 759 15.74 -16.71 -16.88
CA GLU A 759 14.82 -17.56 -17.65
C GLU A 759 15.57 -18.48 -18.62
N LEU A 760 16.62 -17.99 -19.31
CA LEU A 760 17.47 -18.82 -20.13
C LEU A 760 18.20 -19.90 -19.29
N ARG A 761 18.73 -19.52 -18.13
CA ARG A 761 19.38 -20.47 -17.22
C ARG A 761 18.44 -21.56 -16.73
N LEU A 762 17.19 -21.21 -16.45
CA LEU A 762 16.16 -22.17 -16.02
C LEU A 762 15.82 -23.18 -17.12
N ARG A 763 15.76 -22.74 -18.40
CA ARG A 763 15.49 -23.62 -19.55
C ARG A 763 16.69 -24.47 -19.94
N GLN A 764 17.90 -23.86 -19.91
CA GLN A 764 19.15 -24.47 -20.39
C GLN A 764 20.29 -24.24 -19.38
N PRO A 765 20.32 -25.01 -18.26
CA PRO A 765 21.28 -24.77 -17.17
C PRO A 765 22.76 -24.87 -17.58
N THR A 766 23.06 -25.70 -18.58
CA THR A 766 24.47 -25.94 -19.02
C THR A 766 24.90 -25.10 -20.21
N LEU A 767 24.03 -24.30 -20.80
CA LEU A 767 24.31 -23.55 -22.02
C LEU A 767 25.41 -22.51 -21.83
N LEU A 768 25.34 -21.74 -20.75
CA LEU A 768 26.33 -20.69 -20.46
C LEU A 768 27.71 -21.26 -20.20
N SER A 769 27.82 -22.37 -19.45
CA SER A 769 29.10 -23.08 -19.22
C SER A 769 29.69 -23.60 -20.54
N ARG A 770 28.87 -24.19 -21.41
CA ARG A 770 29.33 -24.69 -22.72
C ARG A 770 29.86 -23.60 -23.65
N LEU A 771 29.25 -22.39 -23.55
CA LEU A 771 29.69 -21.25 -24.37
C LEU A 771 30.83 -20.41 -23.73
N GLY A 772 31.28 -20.76 -22.51
CA GLY A 772 32.44 -20.16 -21.86
C GLY A 772 32.21 -18.79 -21.22
N GLU A 773 30.99 -18.48 -20.83
CA GLU A 773 30.58 -17.15 -20.31
C GLU A 773 30.18 -17.15 -18.83
N GLU A 774 30.50 -18.20 -18.05
CA GLU A 774 30.11 -18.30 -16.61
C GLU A 774 30.82 -17.27 -15.73
N ASP A 775 32.10 -16.98 -16.00
CA ASP A 775 32.95 -16.14 -15.13
C ASP A 775 32.63 -14.62 -15.16
N HIS A 776 31.85 -14.18 -16.15
CA HIS A 776 31.55 -12.75 -16.34
C HIS A 776 30.26 -12.27 -15.73
N LEU A 777 29.54 -13.11 -14.95
CA LEU A 777 28.16 -12.90 -14.52
C LEU A 777 27.97 -12.74 -13.00
N THR A 778 29.07 -12.68 -12.22
CA THR A 778 29.00 -12.23 -10.82
C THR A 778 28.61 -10.74 -10.80
N PRO A 779 27.65 -10.32 -9.95
CA PRO A 779 27.36 -8.90 -9.80
C PRO A 779 28.64 -8.22 -9.32
N SER A 780 29.26 -7.45 -10.21
CA SER A 780 30.31 -6.52 -9.82
C SER A 780 29.71 -5.61 -8.75
N THR A 781 30.24 -5.68 -7.55
CA THR A 781 30.10 -4.66 -6.53
C THR A 781 30.76 -3.38 -7.06
N LEU A 782 30.08 -2.72 -7.98
CA LEU A 782 30.36 -1.33 -8.29
C LEU A 782 30.05 -0.57 -7.00
N GLU A 783 31.06 0.11 -6.48
CA GLU A 783 30.94 1.04 -5.36
C GLU A 783 29.64 1.83 -5.53
N ALA A 784 28.73 1.65 -4.59
CA ALA A 784 27.39 2.22 -4.68
C ALA A 784 27.53 3.74 -4.60
N ASN A 785 27.40 4.39 -5.75
CA ASN A 785 27.22 5.85 -5.76
C ASN A 785 25.97 6.15 -4.92
N PRO A 786 26.07 6.96 -3.86
CA PRO A 786 24.94 7.22 -2.96
C PRO A 786 23.77 7.91 -3.66
N LEU A 787 23.99 8.47 -4.86
CA LEU A 787 22.98 9.18 -5.64
C LEU A 787 22.36 8.27 -6.70
N SER A 788 21.04 8.33 -6.84
CA SER A 788 20.32 7.66 -7.92
C SER A 788 20.62 8.31 -9.29
N ALA A 789 20.37 7.60 -10.38
CA ALA A 789 20.58 8.13 -11.73
C ALA A 789 19.82 9.45 -11.95
N ARG A 790 18.63 9.60 -11.40
CA ARG A 790 17.82 10.81 -11.51
C ARG A 790 18.37 11.97 -10.66
N GLU A 791 18.86 11.65 -9.47
CA GLU A 791 19.56 12.62 -8.62
C GLU A 791 20.83 13.13 -9.30
N LEU A 792 21.54 12.27 -10.03
CA LEU A 792 22.72 12.63 -10.83
C LEU A 792 22.34 13.56 -12.00
N GLU A 793 21.25 13.30 -12.72
CA GLU A 793 20.76 14.18 -13.78
C GLU A 793 20.39 15.56 -13.21
N VAL A 794 19.62 15.59 -12.13
CA VAL A 794 19.24 16.84 -11.46
C VAL A 794 20.51 17.59 -10.98
N LEU A 795 21.46 16.88 -10.38
CA LEU A 795 22.72 17.46 -9.89
C LEU A 795 23.60 17.99 -11.03
N SER A 796 23.65 17.28 -12.16
CA SER A 796 24.35 17.74 -13.38
C SER A 796 23.76 19.05 -13.90
N LEU A 797 22.43 19.15 -13.98
CA LEU A 797 21.76 20.38 -14.40
C LEU A 797 21.91 21.51 -13.37
N ILE A 798 21.97 21.17 -12.09
CA ILE A 798 22.33 22.09 -11.02
C ILE A 798 23.75 22.64 -11.22
N ALA A 799 24.70 21.78 -11.58
CA ALA A 799 26.07 22.15 -11.83
C ALA A 799 26.22 23.06 -13.06
N GLN A 800 25.36 22.89 -14.06
CA GLN A 800 25.26 23.75 -15.24
C GLN A 800 24.59 25.12 -14.97
N GLY A 801 24.12 25.35 -13.75
CA GLY A 801 23.54 26.63 -13.34
C GLY A 801 22.02 26.78 -13.58
N ASN A 802 21.33 25.73 -14.02
CA ASN A 802 19.89 25.78 -14.30
C ASN A 802 19.07 26.00 -13.03
N SER A 803 18.06 26.87 -13.08
CA SER A 803 17.09 27.02 -12.01
C SER A 803 16.21 25.77 -11.85
N ASN A 804 15.57 25.59 -10.71
CA ASN A 804 14.66 24.44 -10.51
C ASN A 804 13.52 24.41 -11.53
N GLN A 805 13.06 25.56 -12.00
CA GLN A 805 12.05 25.67 -13.05
C GLN A 805 12.61 25.15 -14.39
N GLN A 806 13.80 25.58 -14.79
CA GLN A 806 14.46 25.11 -16.01
C GLN A 806 14.77 23.61 -15.95
N ILE A 807 15.18 23.11 -14.78
CA ILE A 807 15.39 21.67 -14.56
C ILE A 807 14.07 20.89 -14.71
N ALA A 808 12.98 21.42 -14.15
CA ALA A 808 11.65 20.85 -14.29
C ALA A 808 11.23 20.73 -15.76
N GLU A 809 11.45 21.80 -16.55
CA GLU A 809 11.16 21.86 -17.97
C GLU A 809 12.04 20.90 -18.79
N GLN A 810 13.36 20.89 -18.55
CA GLN A 810 14.29 20.04 -19.27
C GLN A 810 14.12 18.55 -18.97
N LEU A 811 13.79 18.22 -17.73
CA LEU A 811 13.60 16.83 -17.29
C LEU A 811 12.14 16.38 -17.36
N PHE A 812 11.24 17.28 -17.76
CA PHE A 812 9.80 17.03 -17.87
C PHE A 812 9.17 16.46 -16.58
N ILE A 813 9.57 17.06 -15.43
CA ILE A 813 9.04 16.74 -14.11
C ILE A 813 8.47 17.97 -13.43
N SER A 814 7.68 17.80 -12.37
CA SER A 814 7.14 18.93 -11.64
C SER A 814 8.24 19.72 -10.90
N LEU A 815 8.02 21.02 -10.70
CA LEU A 815 8.90 21.85 -9.86
C LEU A 815 9.04 21.27 -8.44
N HIS A 816 7.97 20.64 -7.93
CA HIS A 816 7.97 19.99 -6.63
C HIS A 816 8.88 18.76 -6.61
N THR A 817 8.84 17.96 -7.67
CA THR A 817 9.71 16.78 -7.85
C THR A 817 11.19 17.19 -7.89
N VAL A 818 11.53 18.29 -8.61
CA VAL A 818 12.90 18.84 -8.61
C VAL A 818 13.34 19.27 -7.21
N LYS A 819 12.49 19.93 -6.45
CA LYS A 819 12.79 20.33 -5.07
C LYS A 819 12.99 19.11 -4.16
N THR A 820 12.24 18.06 -4.37
CA THR A 820 12.38 16.80 -3.62
C THR A 820 13.72 16.12 -3.94
N HIS A 821 14.09 16.01 -5.22
CA HIS A 821 15.41 15.52 -5.61
C HIS A 821 16.55 16.35 -5.03
N ALA A 822 16.45 17.67 -5.09
CA ALA A 822 17.46 18.56 -4.51
C ALA A 822 17.65 18.33 -3.01
N ARG A 823 16.55 18.16 -2.24
CA ARG A 823 16.62 17.82 -0.81
C ARG A 823 17.28 16.47 -0.56
N ARG A 824 16.93 15.44 -1.34
CA ARG A 824 17.53 14.10 -1.23
C ARG A 824 19.02 14.13 -1.58
N ILE A 825 19.42 14.87 -2.62
CA ILE A 825 20.82 15.09 -2.96
C ILE A 825 21.56 15.75 -1.78
N HIS A 826 20.99 16.80 -1.19
CA HIS A 826 21.59 17.46 -0.04
C HIS A 826 21.74 16.49 1.15
N SER A 827 20.70 15.73 1.47
CA SER A 827 20.73 14.75 2.56
C SER A 827 21.77 13.65 2.31
N LYS A 828 21.77 13.04 1.11
CA LYS A 828 22.70 11.95 0.76
C LYS A 828 24.15 12.40 0.67
N LEU A 829 24.40 13.62 0.23
CA LEU A 829 25.71 14.23 0.20
C LEU A 829 26.11 14.89 1.54
N GLY A 830 25.22 14.96 2.53
CA GLY A 830 25.49 15.59 3.81
C GLY A 830 25.83 17.08 3.69
N VAL A 831 25.07 17.83 2.84
CA VAL A 831 25.29 19.27 2.58
C VAL A 831 23.99 20.04 2.71
N GLU A 832 24.07 21.31 3.09
CA GLU A 832 22.87 22.14 3.29
C GLU A 832 22.59 23.08 2.11
N ARG A 833 23.60 23.38 1.29
CA ARG A 833 23.50 24.39 0.23
C ARG A 833 23.76 23.78 -1.14
N ARG A 834 23.05 24.30 -2.15
CA ARG A 834 23.13 23.91 -3.56
C ARG A 834 24.57 23.96 -4.11
N THR A 835 25.32 25.01 -3.78
CA THR A 835 26.72 25.19 -4.20
C THR A 835 27.66 24.15 -3.55
N GLN A 836 27.39 23.77 -2.30
CA GLN A 836 28.12 22.71 -1.61
C GLN A 836 27.88 21.34 -2.24
N ALA A 837 26.62 21.07 -2.67
CA ALA A 837 26.28 19.83 -3.36
C ALA A 837 27.09 19.68 -4.66
N VAL A 838 27.20 20.76 -5.46
CA VAL A 838 27.99 20.78 -6.69
C VAL A 838 29.47 20.58 -6.39
N ALA A 839 30.02 21.29 -5.40
CA ALA A 839 31.43 21.18 -5.02
C ALA A 839 31.79 19.76 -4.55
N LYS A 840 30.92 19.15 -3.73
CA LYS A 840 31.12 17.78 -3.22
C LYS A 840 31.01 16.74 -4.33
N ALA A 841 30.06 16.91 -5.24
CA ALA A 841 29.88 16.04 -6.40
C ALA A 841 31.07 16.10 -7.37
N LYS A 842 31.66 17.28 -7.59
CA LYS A 842 32.91 17.43 -8.36
C LYS A 842 34.10 16.74 -7.65
N ALA A 843 34.21 16.89 -6.34
CA ALA A 843 35.26 16.22 -5.55
C ALA A 843 35.13 14.69 -5.57
N MET A 844 33.91 14.15 -5.71
CA MET A 844 33.64 12.71 -5.84
C MET A 844 33.73 12.21 -7.29
N GLY A 845 34.04 13.06 -8.26
CA GLY A 845 34.10 12.69 -9.68
C GLY A 845 32.78 12.31 -10.31
N VAL A 846 31.66 12.69 -9.66
CA VAL A 846 30.29 12.31 -10.05
C VAL A 846 29.70 13.29 -11.09
N VAL A 847 30.24 14.54 -11.12
CA VAL A 847 29.85 15.60 -12.07
C VAL A 847 31.12 16.32 -12.52
N ASN A 848 31.24 16.60 -13.84
CA ASN A 848 32.37 17.33 -14.43
C ASN A 848 32.38 18.83 -14.08
#